data_35bba5d40b7393b323f93032409152a0
#
_entry.id   35bba5d40b7393b323f93032409152a0
#
_cell.length_a   1.000
_cell.length_b   1.000
_cell.length_c   1.000
_cell.angle_alpha   90.00
_cell.angle_beta   90.00
_cell.angle_gamma   90.00
#
_symmetry.space_group_name_H-M   'P 1'
#
loop_
_entity.id
_entity.type
_entity.pdbx_description
1 polymer ?
#
loop_
_entity_poly.entity_id
_entity_poly.type
_entity_poly.pdbx_seq_one_letter_code
_entity_poly.pdbx_strand_id
1 'polypeptide(L)'
;MIKEKTNSTLTFEDFKIEVLKDYTTAIISRECSLLGRKEVLTGKAKFGIFGDGKEVPQLAMAKAFQNGDFRSGYYRDQTFMMAIGELTMQQFFAGLYGHTDIEQDPMSAGRQMGGHFATHSLNADGSWKDLTKQKNSSSDISPTAGQMPRLLGLAQASKIYRNVKGIPNAANFSNQGNEIAWGTIGNASTSEGLFFETINAAGVLQVPMVMSVWDDEYGISVHARHQTTKENISEILKGYQKEEDTNGYEILRVKGWDYAELITTYQKAAQIARENHIPVLIHVNELTQPQGHSSSGSHERYKNSDRLAWEREFDCIRQMRLWMIAINIASPEEIDAIDAQAKKDVMEAKKAAWNAFLEPIIADQKALVALLNEIAATSEHKEAITNYANELNAIKSPLKKEILVTARKVLRLIVAESGKAVLANWINEYTQKEQKNFSSNLFSETEKNVFSAQKVLPVYADDAKEDTDGRMILRDNFDAIFTKYPETLIFGEDAGAIGDVNQGLEGMQEKYGELRVADVGIREATILGQGIGMALRGLRPIAEIQYLDYLLYAIQIMSDDLATLQYRTVGKQKAPLIIRTRGHRLEGIWHSGSPMGMIINAVRGIHVLVPRNMTQAAGFYNSLLECDEPALVIECLNGYRLKEKMPSNYGEFKTPIGVIETLKTGNDITLVSYGSTLRLVQQAAKELSEVGIDCEIIDLQSLLPFDINQDIVKSIQKTNRLLVIDEDVPGGASAFILQQIIEQQDAYAYLDSKPQTLTAKAHRPAYGTDGDYFSKPSAEDIFEKVYDMMHESNPALYPSLY
;
A
#
# COMPACT_ATOMS: atom_id res chain seq x y z
N MET A 1 -12.63 -41.60 6.26
CA MET A 1 -12.58 -42.34 4.99
C MET A 1 -11.92 -41.41 3.96
N ILE A 2 -10.66 -41.59 3.71
CA ILE A 2 -9.90 -40.89 2.67
C ILE A 2 -10.35 -41.56 1.37
N LYS A 3 -11.07 -40.83 0.51
CA LYS A 3 -11.30 -41.27 -0.85
C LYS A 3 -9.94 -41.31 -1.56
N GLU A 4 -9.50 -42.51 -1.91
CA GLU A 4 -8.41 -42.68 -2.85
C GLU A 4 -8.69 -41.87 -4.12
N LYS A 5 -7.81 -40.88 -4.38
CA LYS A 5 -7.73 -40.28 -5.71
C LYS A 5 -7.32 -41.38 -6.65
N THR A 6 -8.24 -41.84 -7.47
CA THR A 6 -7.92 -42.66 -8.64
C THR A 6 -6.86 -41.91 -9.44
N ASN A 7 -5.65 -42.43 -9.49
CA ASN A 7 -4.64 -42.05 -10.47
C ASN A 7 -5.18 -42.40 -11.86
N SER A 8 -5.91 -41.52 -12.48
CA SER A 8 -6.13 -41.59 -13.92
C SER A 8 -4.77 -41.24 -14.54
N THR A 9 -4.08 -42.21 -15.09
CA THR A 9 -2.91 -41.96 -15.94
C THR A 9 -3.36 -41.02 -17.05
N LEU A 10 -2.72 -39.86 -17.14
CA LEU A 10 -2.97 -38.90 -18.21
C LEU A 10 -2.76 -39.61 -19.55
N THR A 11 -3.77 -39.60 -20.40
CA THR A 11 -3.61 -40.17 -21.74
C THR A 11 -2.75 -39.27 -22.61
N PHE A 12 -2.16 -39.78 -23.68
CA PHE A 12 -1.42 -38.93 -24.61
C PHE A 12 -2.30 -37.84 -25.23
N GLU A 13 -3.56 -38.13 -25.48
CA GLU A 13 -4.53 -37.15 -26.01
C GLU A 13 -4.83 -36.06 -25.00
N ASP A 14 -5.02 -36.37 -23.72
CA ASP A 14 -5.19 -35.36 -22.68
C ASP A 14 -3.94 -34.49 -22.56
N PHE A 15 -2.76 -35.09 -22.59
CA PHE A 15 -1.50 -34.38 -22.59
C PHE A 15 -1.36 -33.44 -23.81
N LYS A 16 -1.70 -33.94 -25.01
CA LYS A 16 -1.72 -33.13 -26.24
C LYS A 16 -2.64 -31.89 -26.11
N ILE A 17 -3.85 -32.08 -25.61
CA ILE A 17 -4.83 -31.00 -25.39
C ILE A 17 -4.26 -29.94 -24.46
N GLU A 18 -3.67 -30.36 -23.35
CA GLU A 18 -3.08 -29.43 -22.36
C GLU A 18 -1.90 -28.63 -22.95
N VAL A 19 -1.02 -29.28 -23.72
CA VAL A 19 0.11 -28.62 -24.36
C VAL A 19 -0.36 -27.60 -25.41
N LEU A 20 -1.35 -27.96 -26.22
CA LEU A 20 -1.92 -27.07 -27.24
C LEU A 20 -2.61 -25.85 -26.60
N LYS A 21 -3.30 -26.04 -25.48
CA LYS A 21 -3.89 -24.95 -24.69
C LYS A 21 -2.81 -24.00 -24.15
N ASP A 22 -1.73 -24.54 -23.61
CA ASP A 22 -0.60 -23.75 -23.12
C ASP A 22 0.04 -22.95 -24.25
N TYR A 23 0.33 -23.61 -25.39
CA TYR A 23 0.88 -22.92 -26.57
C TYR A 23 -0.05 -21.80 -27.05
N THR A 24 -1.35 -22.05 -27.12
CA THR A 24 -2.35 -21.04 -27.50
C THR A 24 -2.31 -19.84 -26.56
N THR A 25 -2.22 -20.08 -25.26
CA THR A 25 -2.12 -19.01 -24.25
C THR A 25 -0.83 -18.20 -24.42
N ALA A 26 0.30 -18.87 -24.69
CA ALA A 26 1.58 -18.20 -24.95
C ALA A 26 1.51 -17.27 -26.17
N ILE A 27 0.96 -17.78 -27.30
CA ILE A 27 0.80 -16.97 -28.53
C ILE A 27 -0.15 -15.79 -28.31
N ILE A 28 -1.29 -16.00 -27.66
CA ILE A 28 -2.22 -14.91 -27.29
C ILE A 28 -1.50 -13.83 -26.49
N SER A 29 -0.77 -14.21 -25.46
CA SER A 29 -0.01 -13.25 -24.63
C SER A 29 1.04 -12.48 -25.44
N ARG A 30 1.77 -13.18 -26.31
CA ARG A 30 2.77 -12.54 -27.23
C ARG A 30 2.09 -11.57 -28.17
N GLU A 31 0.98 -11.94 -28.82
CA GLU A 31 0.27 -11.05 -29.75
C GLU A 31 -0.34 -9.84 -29.00
N CYS A 32 -0.82 -10.03 -27.76
CA CYS A 32 -1.21 -8.91 -26.91
C CYS A 32 -0.05 -7.94 -26.66
N SER A 33 1.15 -8.44 -26.39
CA SER A 33 2.36 -7.60 -26.19
C SER A 33 2.73 -6.83 -27.47
N LEU A 34 2.76 -7.51 -28.62
CA LEU A 34 3.09 -6.90 -29.91
C LEU A 34 2.10 -5.81 -30.29
N LEU A 35 0.80 -6.09 -30.15
CA LEU A 35 -0.25 -5.15 -30.49
C LEU A 35 -0.35 -4.02 -29.47
N GLY A 36 -0.16 -4.33 -28.19
CA GLY A 36 -0.10 -3.32 -27.10
C GLY A 36 1.02 -2.29 -27.33
N ARG A 37 2.23 -2.75 -27.71
CA ARG A 37 3.31 -1.83 -28.09
C ARG A 37 2.92 -0.92 -29.25
N LYS A 38 2.23 -1.46 -30.27
CA LYS A 38 1.75 -0.68 -31.41
C LYS A 38 0.74 0.40 -30.98
N GLU A 39 -0.18 0.09 -30.07
CA GLU A 39 -1.15 1.06 -29.55
C GLU A 39 -0.47 2.21 -28.79
N VAL A 40 0.61 1.92 -28.06
CA VAL A 40 1.45 2.98 -27.42
C VAL A 40 2.14 3.83 -28.48
N LEU A 41 2.81 3.21 -29.46
CA LEU A 41 3.55 3.94 -30.51
C LEU A 41 2.63 4.78 -31.41
N THR A 42 1.36 4.43 -31.53
CA THR A 42 0.34 5.21 -32.24
C THR A 42 -0.38 6.23 -31.37
N GLY A 43 0.00 6.38 -30.11
CA GLY A 43 -0.51 7.41 -29.19
C GLY A 43 -1.88 7.12 -28.57
N LYS A 44 -2.45 5.91 -28.75
CA LYS A 44 -3.71 5.51 -28.10
C LYS A 44 -3.54 5.13 -26.64
N ALA A 45 -2.38 4.56 -26.30
CA ALA A 45 -1.98 4.30 -24.91
C ALA A 45 -0.73 5.11 -24.57
N LYS A 46 -0.53 5.42 -23.27
CA LYS A 46 0.55 6.31 -22.84
C LYS A 46 1.88 5.59 -22.65
N PHE A 47 1.84 4.37 -22.13
CA PHE A 47 3.01 3.59 -21.78
C PHE A 47 2.66 2.10 -21.82
N GLY A 48 3.64 1.24 -22.18
CA GLY A 48 3.50 -0.20 -22.17
C GLY A 48 4.79 -0.88 -21.72
N ILE A 49 4.62 -1.86 -20.86
CA ILE A 49 5.64 -2.78 -20.39
C ILE A 49 5.02 -4.17 -20.43
N PHE A 50 5.66 -5.12 -21.12
CA PHE A 50 5.04 -6.38 -21.47
C PHE A 50 5.90 -7.57 -21.05
N GLY A 51 5.26 -8.75 -20.94
CA GLY A 51 5.87 -9.99 -20.49
C GLY A 51 6.45 -10.87 -21.59
N ASP A 52 6.62 -10.34 -22.80
CA ASP A 52 7.13 -11.09 -23.94
C ASP A 52 8.54 -11.68 -23.69
N GLY A 53 8.74 -12.91 -24.12
CA GLY A 53 9.95 -13.68 -23.90
C GLY A 53 9.96 -14.51 -22.60
N LYS A 54 8.91 -14.43 -21.82
CA LYS A 54 8.75 -15.12 -20.51
C LYS A 54 7.47 -15.96 -20.42
N GLU A 55 6.84 -16.24 -21.56
CA GLU A 55 5.53 -16.89 -21.62
C GLU A 55 5.58 -18.33 -21.09
N VAL A 56 6.52 -19.13 -21.56
CA VAL A 56 6.59 -20.57 -21.26
C VAL A 56 6.86 -20.85 -19.78
N PRO A 57 7.80 -20.19 -19.08
CA PRO A 57 7.97 -20.40 -17.64
C PRO A 57 6.77 -19.93 -16.82
N GLN A 58 6.05 -18.92 -17.27
CA GLN A 58 4.82 -18.48 -16.61
C GLN A 58 3.69 -19.49 -16.74
N LEU A 59 3.59 -20.23 -17.87
CA LEU A 59 2.66 -21.35 -18.01
C LEU A 59 3.00 -22.48 -17.05
N ALA A 60 4.28 -22.82 -16.91
CA ALA A 60 4.73 -23.84 -15.98
C ALA A 60 4.41 -23.49 -14.52
N MET A 61 4.63 -22.24 -14.13
CA MET A 61 4.22 -21.71 -12.83
C MET A 61 2.70 -21.81 -12.64
N ALA A 62 1.91 -21.44 -13.64
CA ALA A 62 0.45 -21.47 -13.57
C ALA A 62 -0.11 -22.90 -13.39
N LYS A 63 0.52 -23.91 -13.96
CA LYS A 63 0.13 -25.32 -13.77
C LYS A 63 0.38 -25.83 -12.34
N ALA A 64 1.37 -25.31 -11.64
CA ALA A 64 1.65 -25.65 -10.25
C ALA A 64 0.83 -24.85 -9.24
N PHE A 65 0.25 -23.72 -9.66
CA PHE A 65 -0.53 -22.80 -8.86
C PHE A 65 -1.95 -23.34 -8.60
N GLN A 66 -2.35 -23.42 -7.34
CA GLN A 66 -3.65 -23.96 -6.91
C GLN A 66 -4.58 -22.88 -6.37
N ASN A 67 -5.87 -23.22 -6.25
CA ASN A 67 -6.81 -22.39 -5.51
C ASN A 67 -6.33 -22.22 -4.05
N GLY A 68 -6.44 -21.01 -3.53
CA GLY A 68 -5.91 -20.64 -2.22
C GLY A 68 -4.49 -20.08 -2.26
N ASP A 69 -3.67 -20.45 -3.23
CA ASP A 69 -2.32 -19.90 -3.39
C ASP A 69 -2.38 -18.39 -3.69
N PHE A 70 -1.31 -17.69 -3.34
CA PHE A 70 -1.17 -16.23 -3.57
C PHE A 70 0.04 -15.93 -4.45
N ARG A 71 -0.15 -15.04 -5.40
CA ARG A 71 0.94 -14.42 -6.15
C ARG A 71 1.30 -13.05 -5.57
N SER A 72 2.59 -12.76 -5.42
CA SER A 72 3.17 -11.43 -5.26
C SER A 72 4.23 -11.25 -6.33
N GLY A 73 3.86 -10.66 -7.44
CA GLY A 73 4.69 -10.59 -8.64
C GLY A 73 4.89 -9.18 -9.15
N TYR A 74 5.18 -9.06 -10.43
CA TYR A 74 5.46 -7.77 -11.06
C TYR A 74 4.88 -7.70 -12.49
N TYR A 75 5.03 -6.58 -13.13
CA TYR A 75 4.37 -6.18 -14.37
C TYR A 75 4.59 -7.09 -15.61
N ARG A 76 5.46 -8.09 -15.55
CA ARG A 76 5.66 -9.01 -16.69
C ARG A 76 4.86 -10.31 -16.61
N ASP A 77 4.08 -10.51 -15.57
CA ASP A 77 3.37 -11.77 -15.31
C ASP A 77 2.03 -11.90 -16.07
N GLN A 78 1.87 -11.20 -17.19
CA GLN A 78 0.62 -11.21 -17.97
C GLN A 78 0.22 -12.59 -18.44
N THR A 79 1.19 -13.43 -18.92
CA THR A 79 0.90 -14.78 -19.37
C THR A 79 0.44 -15.67 -18.21
N PHE A 80 1.06 -15.53 -17.05
CA PHE A 80 0.62 -16.21 -15.84
C PHE A 80 -0.83 -15.86 -15.49
N MET A 81 -1.19 -14.57 -15.48
CA MET A 81 -2.55 -14.13 -15.18
C MET A 81 -3.58 -14.63 -16.20
N MET A 82 -3.22 -14.67 -17.49
CA MET A 82 -4.06 -15.26 -18.53
C MET A 82 -4.22 -16.79 -18.33
N ALA A 83 -3.12 -17.48 -18.01
CA ALA A 83 -3.12 -18.93 -17.83
C ALA A 83 -3.94 -19.39 -16.63
N ILE A 84 -3.96 -18.62 -15.55
CA ILE A 84 -4.79 -18.91 -14.37
C ILE A 84 -6.25 -18.47 -14.54
N GLY A 85 -6.60 -17.76 -15.63
CA GLY A 85 -7.96 -17.34 -15.94
C GLY A 85 -8.38 -16.00 -15.32
N GLU A 86 -7.44 -15.23 -14.74
CA GLU A 86 -7.72 -13.96 -14.06
C GLU A 86 -7.49 -12.73 -14.95
N LEU A 87 -7.10 -12.92 -16.23
CA LEU A 87 -6.90 -11.85 -17.20
C LEU A 87 -7.37 -12.29 -18.59
N THR A 88 -8.34 -11.60 -19.16
CA THR A 88 -8.73 -11.79 -20.56
C THR A 88 -7.97 -10.85 -21.49
N MET A 89 -7.96 -11.14 -22.79
CA MET A 89 -7.40 -10.26 -23.82
C MET A 89 -8.03 -8.86 -23.81
N GLN A 90 -9.36 -8.79 -23.65
CA GLN A 90 -10.08 -7.51 -23.61
C GLN A 90 -9.69 -6.69 -22.37
N GLN A 91 -9.59 -7.31 -21.19
CA GLN A 91 -9.17 -6.67 -19.94
C GLN A 91 -7.72 -6.19 -20.02
N PHE A 92 -6.82 -6.94 -20.67
CA PHE A 92 -5.46 -6.50 -20.93
C PHE A 92 -5.42 -5.16 -21.67
N PHE A 93 -6.21 -5.02 -22.74
CA PHE A 93 -6.28 -3.76 -23.48
C PHE A 93 -7.04 -2.67 -22.73
N ALA A 94 -8.08 -3.01 -21.97
CA ALA A 94 -8.78 -2.04 -21.13
C ALA A 94 -7.84 -1.40 -20.10
N GLY A 95 -7.03 -2.20 -19.41
CA GLY A 95 -5.97 -1.71 -18.52
C GLY A 95 -4.92 -0.86 -19.24
N LEU A 96 -4.53 -1.24 -20.46
CA LEU A 96 -3.57 -0.46 -21.28
C LEU A 96 -4.13 0.92 -21.65
N TYR A 97 -5.44 1.03 -21.93
CA TYR A 97 -6.12 2.31 -22.21
C TYR A 97 -6.47 3.09 -20.94
N GLY A 98 -6.37 2.49 -19.77
CA GLY A 98 -6.72 3.10 -18.47
C GLY A 98 -8.24 3.25 -18.30
N HIS A 99 -9.00 2.18 -18.60
CA HIS A 99 -10.45 2.16 -18.45
C HIS A 99 -10.85 2.32 -16.97
N THR A 100 -11.74 3.25 -16.65
CA THR A 100 -12.09 3.60 -15.27
C THR A 100 -13.20 2.75 -14.65
N ASP A 101 -13.73 1.78 -15.39
CA ASP A 101 -14.71 0.83 -14.89
C ASP A 101 -14.00 -0.47 -14.42
N ILE A 102 -14.28 -0.88 -13.18
CA ILE A 102 -13.67 -2.07 -12.56
C ILE A 102 -14.10 -3.39 -13.24
N GLU A 103 -15.22 -3.40 -13.93
CA GLU A 103 -15.66 -4.57 -14.71
C GLU A 103 -14.87 -4.72 -16.02
N GLN A 104 -14.36 -3.62 -16.56
CA GLN A 104 -13.54 -3.62 -17.78
C GLN A 104 -12.04 -3.75 -17.46
N ASP A 105 -11.53 -3.01 -16.46
CA ASP A 105 -10.18 -3.16 -15.92
C ASP A 105 -10.27 -3.62 -14.45
N PRO A 106 -10.39 -4.92 -14.20
CA PRO A 106 -10.54 -5.46 -12.84
C PRO A 106 -9.28 -5.30 -11.99
N MET A 107 -8.14 -4.97 -12.61
CA MET A 107 -6.87 -4.83 -11.89
C MET A 107 -6.80 -3.53 -11.11
N SER A 108 -7.27 -2.42 -11.69
CA SER A 108 -7.10 -1.10 -11.08
C SER A 108 -8.16 -0.05 -11.46
N ALA A 109 -9.07 -0.35 -12.37
CA ALA A 109 -9.99 0.65 -12.95
C ALA A 109 -9.24 1.90 -13.45
N GLY A 110 -8.13 1.69 -14.16
CA GLY A 110 -7.31 2.75 -14.75
C GLY A 110 -6.45 3.54 -13.76
N ARG A 111 -6.35 3.14 -12.48
CA ARG A 111 -5.55 3.85 -11.47
C ARG A 111 -4.06 3.53 -11.52
N GLN A 112 -3.70 2.39 -12.10
CA GLN A 112 -2.33 2.00 -12.39
C GLN A 112 -2.11 1.93 -13.90
N MET A 113 -0.85 1.97 -14.33
CA MET A 113 -0.51 1.67 -15.73
C MET A 113 -0.75 0.18 -16.03
N GLY A 114 -1.06 -0.16 -17.28
CA GLY A 114 -1.22 -1.55 -17.69
C GLY A 114 -0.02 -2.42 -17.35
N GLY A 115 -0.28 -3.68 -17.02
CA GLY A 115 0.72 -4.64 -16.56
C GLY A 115 0.83 -4.78 -15.03
N HIS A 116 0.02 -4.06 -14.25
CA HIS A 116 -0.07 -4.24 -12.81
C HIS A 116 -1.32 -5.06 -12.47
N PHE A 117 -1.12 -6.24 -11.93
CA PHE A 117 -2.17 -7.22 -11.75
C PHE A 117 -2.64 -7.33 -10.31
N ALA A 118 -3.91 -7.68 -10.11
CA ALA A 118 -4.54 -7.93 -8.83
C ALA A 118 -5.75 -8.86 -9.01
N THR A 119 -6.16 -9.56 -7.96
CA THR A 119 -7.47 -10.22 -7.88
C THR A 119 -8.31 -9.60 -6.77
N HIS A 120 -9.63 -9.76 -6.85
CA HIS A 120 -10.53 -9.20 -5.85
C HIS A 120 -10.66 -10.14 -4.65
N SER A 121 -10.19 -9.71 -3.48
CA SER A 121 -10.29 -10.44 -2.22
C SER A 121 -11.56 -10.12 -1.43
N LEU A 122 -12.28 -9.06 -1.81
CA LEU A 122 -13.44 -8.55 -1.08
C LEU A 122 -14.71 -8.60 -1.94
N ASN A 123 -15.84 -8.79 -1.27
CA ASN A 123 -17.18 -8.58 -1.79
C ASN A 123 -17.48 -7.07 -1.91
N ALA A 124 -18.63 -6.71 -2.47
CA ALA A 124 -19.03 -5.31 -2.65
C ALA A 124 -19.26 -4.57 -1.31
N ASP A 125 -19.63 -5.29 -0.26
CA ASP A 125 -19.83 -4.75 1.10
C ASP A 125 -18.54 -4.66 1.93
N GLY A 126 -17.38 -5.02 1.34
CA GLY A 126 -16.08 -5.02 2.00
C GLY A 126 -15.80 -6.27 2.87
N SER A 127 -16.71 -7.24 2.91
CA SER A 127 -16.47 -8.53 3.55
C SER A 127 -15.50 -9.39 2.73
N TRP A 128 -14.77 -10.28 3.41
CA TRP A 128 -13.84 -11.20 2.75
C TRP A 128 -14.59 -12.25 1.90
N LYS A 129 -14.07 -12.52 0.72
CA LYS A 129 -14.42 -13.72 -0.04
C LYS A 129 -13.80 -14.97 0.57
N ASP A 130 -14.22 -16.13 0.13
CA ASP A 130 -13.53 -17.40 0.41
C ASP A 130 -12.28 -17.51 -0.48
N LEU A 131 -11.14 -17.07 0.07
CA LEU A 131 -9.86 -17.02 -0.66
C LEU A 131 -9.31 -18.40 -0.97
N THR A 132 -9.81 -19.47 -0.32
CA THR A 132 -9.39 -20.85 -0.58
C THR A 132 -9.97 -21.43 -1.86
N LYS A 133 -11.02 -20.81 -2.42
CA LYS A 133 -11.71 -21.26 -3.63
C LYS A 133 -11.34 -20.52 -4.90
N GLN A 134 -10.50 -19.50 -4.78
CA GLN A 134 -10.04 -18.71 -5.92
C GLN A 134 -8.51 -18.73 -6.01
N LYS A 135 -8.00 -18.33 -7.15
CA LYS A 135 -6.58 -18.03 -7.37
C LYS A 135 -6.35 -16.58 -6.99
N ASN A 136 -5.37 -16.31 -6.12
CA ASN A 136 -5.19 -14.99 -5.54
C ASN A 136 -3.93 -14.31 -6.05
N SER A 137 -4.02 -13.03 -6.36
CA SER A 137 -2.87 -12.17 -6.64
C SER A 137 -2.98 -10.90 -5.80
N SER A 138 -1.99 -10.64 -4.95
CA SER A 138 -1.87 -9.34 -4.33
C SER A 138 -1.60 -8.27 -5.39
N SER A 139 -2.09 -7.06 -5.17
CA SER A 139 -1.96 -5.97 -6.15
C SER A 139 -0.50 -5.60 -6.37
N ASP A 140 -0.05 -5.62 -7.63
CA ASP A 140 1.32 -5.25 -7.99
C ASP A 140 1.63 -3.78 -7.70
N ILE A 141 2.92 -3.52 -7.48
CA ILE A 141 3.49 -2.17 -7.38
C ILE A 141 4.66 -2.05 -8.36
N SER A 142 4.95 -0.82 -8.80
CA SER A 142 6.04 -0.54 -9.73
C SER A 142 7.44 -0.51 -9.12
N PRO A 143 7.65 -0.10 -7.86
CA PRO A 143 8.98 -0.06 -7.25
C PRO A 143 9.67 -1.42 -7.30
N THR A 144 10.90 -1.41 -7.78
CA THR A 144 11.71 -2.62 -8.00
C THR A 144 11.93 -3.38 -6.70
N ALA A 145 11.64 -4.68 -6.69
CA ALA A 145 11.67 -5.59 -5.53
C ALA A 145 10.69 -5.23 -4.38
N GLY A 146 9.86 -4.19 -4.51
CA GLY A 146 8.92 -3.78 -3.46
C GLY A 146 7.87 -4.84 -3.11
N GLN A 147 7.58 -5.78 -4.03
CA GLN A 147 6.68 -6.91 -3.79
C GLN A 147 7.27 -8.01 -2.89
N MET A 148 8.60 -8.02 -2.70
CA MET A 148 9.30 -9.07 -1.99
C MET A 148 8.95 -9.16 -0.50
N PRO A 149 8.95 -8.05 0.27
CA PRO A 149 8.58 -8.08 1.68
C PRO A 149 7.17 -8.60 1.91
N ARG A 150 6.21 -8.22 1.07
CA ARG A 150 4.83 -8.70 1.12
C ARG A 150 4.72 -10.19 0.82
N LEU A 151 5.52 -10.71 -0.11
CA LEU A 151 5.58 -12.13 -0.42
C LEU A 151 5.91 -12.97 0.81
N LEU A 152 6.86 -12.50 1.63
CA LEU A 152 7.22 -13.16 2.89
C LEU A 152 6.00 -13.30 3.82
N GLY A 153 5.24 -12.24 3.99
CA GLY A 153 4.06 -12.24 4.84
C GLY A 153 2.94 -13.16 4.34
N LEU A 154 2.73 -13.18 3.02
CA LEU A 154 1.79 -14.11 2.38
C LEU A 154 2.17 -15.57 2.65
N ALA A 155 3.46 -15.91 2.60
CA ALA A 155 3.95 -17.24 2.92
C ALA A 155 3.84 -17.56 4.41
N GLN A 156 4.19 -16.62 5.27
CA GLN A 156 4.11 -16.81 6.73
C GLN A 156 2.68 -17.02 7.21
N ALA A 157 1.70 -16.40 6.59
CA ALA A 157 0.30 -16.62 6.93
C ALA A 157 -0.08 -18.10 6.84
N SER A 158 0.42 -18.85 5.85
CA SER A 158 0.20 -20.31 5.77
C SER A 158 0.79 -21.03 6.98
N LYS A 159 1.99 -20.64 7.44
CA LYS A 159 2.60 -21.22 8.64
C LYS A 159 1.77 -20.91 9.90
N ILE A 160 1.25 -19.70 10.01
CA ILE A 160 0.36 -19.31 11.11
C ILE A 160 -0.93 -20.14 11.08
N TYR A 161 -1.62 -20.22 9.96
CA TYR A 161 -2.86 -21.02 9.83
C TYR A 161 -2.65 -22.52 10.08
N ARG A 162 -1.45 -23.06 9.82
CA ARG A 162 -1.11 -24.47 10.10
C ARG A 162 -0.95 -24.72 11.60
N ASN A 163 -0.41 -23.78 12.35
CA ASN A 163 0.06 -24.03 13.72
C ASN A 163 -0.75 -23.31 14.81
N VAL A 164 -1.34 -22.14 14.53
CA VAL A 164 -2.13 -21.38 15.50
C VAL A 164 -3.58 -21.84 15.45
N LYS A 165 -4.14 -22.17 16.61
CA LYS A 165 -5.52 -22.64 16.75
C LYS A 165 -6.48 -21.49 17.11
N GLY A 166 -7.76 -21.69 16.80
CA GLY A 166 -8.83 -20.77 17.22
C GLY A 166 -8.97 -19.50 16.38
N ILE A 167 -8.22 -19.37 15.28
CA ILE A 167 -8.37 -18.22 14.36
C ILE A 167 -9.79 -18.24 13.76
N PRO A 168 -10.57 -17.15 13.93
CA PRO A 168 -11.92 -17.06 13.41
C PRO A 168 -11.95 -17.17 11.87
N ASN A 169 -12.92 -17.92 11.35
CA ASN A 169 -13.12 -18.08 9.90
C ASN A 169 -11.88 -18.55 9.13
N ALA A 170 -10.93 -19.22 9.79
CA ALA A 170 -9.68 -19.68 9.17
C ALA A 170 -9.93 -20.45 7.86
N ALA A 171 -11.02 -21.19 7.75
CA ALA A 171 -11.39 -21.95 6.54
C ALA A 171 -11.64 -21.08 5.28
N ASN A 172 -11.94 -19.78 5.43
CA ASN A 172 -12.08 -18.84 4.31
C ASN A 172 -10.72 -18.33 3.80
N PHE A 173 -9.67 -18.47 4.59
CA PHE A 173 -8.35 -17.91 4.29
C PHE A 173 -7.29 -18.97 4.02
N SER A 174 -7.48 -20.19 4.54
CA SER A 174 -6.48 -21.22 4.42
C SER A 174 -7.06 -22.62 4.53
N ASN A 175 -6.54 -23.52 3.72
CA ASN A 175 -6.76 -24.95 3.80
C ASN A 175 -5.63 -25.58 4.63
N GLN A 176 -5.69 -25.36 5.95
CA GLN A 176 -4.72 -25.87 6.92
C GLN A 176 -3.26 -25.47 6.65
N GLY A 177 -3.04 -24.27 6.11
CA GLY A 177 -1.70 -23.77 5.80
C GLY A 177 -1.00 -24.43 4.62
N ASN A 178 -1.77 -25.02 3.70
CA ASN A 178 -1.21 -25.67 2.52
C ASN A 178 -0.94 -24.72 1.34
N GLU A 179 -1.34 -23.44 1.43
CA GLU A 179 -1.16 -22.48 0.36
C GLU A 179 0.29 -22.05 0.25
N ILE A 180 0.73 -21.88 -1.01
CA ILE A 180 2.05 -21.34 -1.36
C ILE A 180 1.92 -19.87 -1.70
N ALA A 181 2.89 -19.09 -1.28
CA ALA A 181 3.10 -17.74 -1.80
C ALA A 181 4.12 -17.78 -2.94
N TRP A 182 3.68 -17.39 -4.13
CA TRP A 182 4.47 -17.40 -5.36
C TRP A 182 4.98 -16.00 -5.67
N GLY A 183 6.30 -15.87 -5.75
CA GLY A 183 6.96 -14.63 -6.09
C GLY A 183 7.59 -14.66 -7.46
N THR A 184 7.58 -13.51 -8.14
CA THR A 184 8.31 -13.32 -9.40
C THR A 184 9.13 -12.05 -9.35
N ILE A 185 10.35 -12.09 -9.88
CA ILE A 185 11.27 -10.95 -9.92
C ILE A 185 12.22 -11.07 -11.11
N GLY A 186 12.57 -9.95 -11.74
CA GLY A 186 13.63 -9.93 -12.75
C GLY A 186 15.03 -10.03 -12.10
N ASN A 187 15.99 -10.62 -12.81
CA ASN A 187 17.37 -10.77 -12.33
C ASN A 187 18.00 -9.44 -11.88
N ALA A 188 17.77 -8.36 -12.59
CA ALA A 188 18.30 -7.04 -12.22
C ALA A 188 17.76 -6.54 -10.88
N SER A 189 16.50 -6.84 -10.60
CA SER A 189 15.84 -6.43 -9.34
C SER A 189 16.37 -7.19 -8.13
N THR A 190 17.09 -8.30 -8.31
CA THR A 190 17.75 -9.01 -7.20
C THR A 190 18.91 -8.23 -6.60
N SER A 191 19.33 -7.12 -7.21
CA SER A 191 20.32 -6.20 -6.65
C SER A 191 19.78 -5.33 -5.51
N GLU A 192 18.46 -5.23 -5.36
CA GLU A 192 17.83 -4.46 -4.29
C GLU A 192 17.99 -5.13 -2.92
N GLY A 193 18.20 -4.32 -1.87
CA GLY A 193 18.31 -4.81 -0.50
C GLY A 193 17.10 -5.62 -0.04
N LEU A 194 15.89 -5.21 -0.45
CA LEU A 194 14.63 -5.89 -0.14
C LEU A 194 14.59 -7.36 -0.60
N PHE A 195 15.28 -7.67 -1.71
CA PHE A 195 15.41 -9.05 -2.15
C PHE A 195 16.19 -9.88 -1.11
N PHE A 196 17.40 -9.43 -0.72
CA PHE A 196 18.25 -10.16 0.22
C PHE A 196 17.62 -10.25 1.62
N GLU A 197 16.99 -9.18 2.11
CA GLU A 197 16.26 -9.21 3.38
C GLU A 197 15.16 -10.29 3.34
N THR A 198 14.36 -10.33 2.27
CA THR A 198 13.26 -11.28 2.12
C THR A 198 13.78 -12.72 2.01
N ILE A 199 14.84 -12.95 1.21
CA ILE A 199 15.44 -14.26 1.05
C ILE A 199 15.97 -14.77 2.40
N ASN A 200 16.72 -13.94 3.12
CA ASN A 200 17.22 -14.31 4.45
C ASN A 200 16.07 -14.62 5.42
N ALA A 201 15.08 -13.75 5.49
CA ALA A 201 13.95 -13.91 6.40
C ALA A 201 13.13 -15.17 6.12
N ALA A 202 12.87 -15.50 4.86
CA ALA A 202 12.13 -16.71 4.51
C ALA A 202 12.92 -17.99 4.81
N GLY A 203 14.25 -17.96 4.63
CA GLY A 203 15.14 -19.03 5.04
C GLY A 203 15.14 -19.29 6.55
N VAL A 204 15.15 -18.21 7.35
CA VAL A 204 15.04 -18.30 8.82
C VAL A 204 13.66 -18.81 9.26
N LEU A 205 12.60 -18.24 8.68
CA LEU A 205 11.23 -18.56 9.07
C LEU A 205 10.75 -19.94 8.58
N GLN A 206 11.36 -20.52 7.55
CA GLN A 206 10.91 -21.76 6.91
C GLN A 206 9.41 -21.68 6.58
N VAL A 207 9.09 -21.01 5.48
CA VAL A 207 7.72 -20.71 5.03
C VAL A 207 7.49 -21.20 3.60
N PRO A 208 6.25 -21.54 3.20
CA PRO A 208 5.93 -22.05 1.87
C PRO A 208 5.99 -20.94 0.82
N MET A 209 7.18 -20.50 0.47
CA MET A 209 7.45 -19.49 -0.54
C MET A 209 8.14 -20.11 -1.75
N VAL A 210 7.65 -19.82 -2.95
CA VAL A 210 8.34 -20.18 -4.20
C VAL A 210 8.67 -18.89 -4.94
N MET A 211 9.96 -18.60 -5.09
CA MET A 211 10.48 -17.40 -5.76
C MET A 211 11.05 -17.75 -7.12
N SER A 212 10.50 -17.17 -8.20
CA SER A 212 11.03 -17.30 -9.56
C SER A 212 11.83 -16.06 -9.93
N VAL A 213 13.10 -16.24 -10.29
CA VAL A 213 13.93 -15.18 -10.85
C VAL A 213 13.95 -15.33 -12.36
N TRP A 214 13.32 -14.37 -13.07
CA TRP A 214 13.31 -14.32 -14.53
C TRP A 214 14.59 -13.65 -15.02
N ASP A 215 15.55 -14.45 -15.53
CA ASP A 215 16.86 -13.97 -15.92
C ASP A 215 17.04 -13.91 -17.43
N ASP A 216 16.99 -12.68 -17.97
CA ASP A 216 17.33 -12.34 -19.34
C ASP A 216 18.67 -11.59 -19.46
N GLU A 217 19.48 -11.58 -18.39
CA GLU A 217 20.80 -10.95 -18.25
C GLU A 217 20.80 -9.42 -18.28
N TYR A 218 19.66 -8.75 -18.38
CA TYR A 218 19.59 -7.29 -18.50
C TYR A 218 18.61 -6.63 -17.52
N GLY A 219 19.02 -5.50 -16.95
CA GLY A 219 18.13 -4.55 -16.27
C GLY A 219 18.00 -3.29 -17.13
N ILE A 220 16.94 -3.17 -17.91
CA ILE A 220 16.78 -2.21 -19.00
C ILE A 220 17.91 -2.41 -20.01
N SER A 221 19.00 -1.66 -19.88
CA SER A 221 20.19 -1.71 -20.77
C SER A 221 21.46 -2.21 -20.05
N VAL A 222 21.37 -2.40 -18.73
CA VAL A 222 22.53 -2.77 -17.89
C VAL A 222 22.66 -4.28 -17.83
N HIS A 223 23.80 -4.80 -18.28
CA HIS A 223 24.09 -6.25 -18.28
C HIS A 223 24.36 -6.78 -16.86
N ALA A 224 24.04 -8.04 -16.62
CA ALA A 224 24.18 -8.74 -15.32
C ALA A 224 25.58 -8.58 -14.68
N ARG A 225 26.65 -8.48 -15.47
CA ARG A 225 28.04 -8.25 -14.99
C ARG A 225 28.22 -6.98 -14.14
N HIS A 226 27.30 -6.02 -14.26
CA HIS A 226 27.28 -4.78 -13.47
C HIS A 226 26.31 -4.81 -12.31
N GLN A 227 25.55 -5.89 -12.15
CA GLN A 227 24.46 -5.99 -11.20
C GLN A 227 24.64 -7.12 -10.19
N THR A 228 25.12 -8.28 -10.63
CA THR A 228 25.16 -9.49 -9.80
C THR A 228 26.58 -10.07 -9.79
N THR A 229 27.15 -10.27 -8.60
CA THR A 229 28.43 -10.97 -8.42
C THR A 229 28.38 -12.34 -9.12
N LYS A 230 29.43 -12.70 -9.88
CA LYS A 230 29.48 -13.90 -10.73
C LYS A 230 28.41 -13.93 -11.84
N GLU A 231 27.71 -12.83 -12.09
CA GLU A 231 26.64 -12.74 -13.09
C GLU A 231 25.52 -13.80 -12.92
N ASN A 232 25.37 -14.39 -11.73
CA ASN A 232 24.51 -15.53 -11.50
C ASN A 232 23.95 -15.58 -10.08
N ILE A 233 22.66 -15.35 -9.94
CA ILE A 233 21.99 -15.26 -8.63
C ILE A 233 21.97 -16.60 -7.88
N SER A 234 21.73 -17.72 -8.53
CA SER A 234 21.73 -19.03 -7.86
C SER A 234 23.14 -19.45 -7.41
N GLU A 235 24.18 -18.97 -8.10
CA GLU A 235 25.56 -19.23 -7.71
C GLU A 235 25.97 -18.48 -6.45
N ILE A 236 25.54 -17.21 -6.30
CA ILE A 236 25.85 -16.43 -5.09
C ILE A 236 25.00 -16.85 -3.89
N LEU A 237 23.84 -17.47 -4.13
CA LEU A 237 22.95 -17.94 -3.06
C LEU A 237 23.20 -19.40 -2.65
N LYS A 238 24.26 -20.05 -3.12
CA LYS A 238 24.58 -21.45 -2.74
C LYS A 238 24.66 -21.66 -1.22
N GLY A 239 25.12 -20.67 -0.46
CA GLY A 239 25.17 -20.73 1.00
C GLY A 239 23.80 -20.76 1.68
N TYR A 240 22.73 -20.51 0.95
CA TYR A 240 21.34 -20.61 1.43
C TYR A 240 20.72 -21.99 1.15
N GLN A 241 21.41 -22.88 0.40
CA GLN A 241 20.91 -24.22 0.15
C GLN A 241 20.74 -24.95 1.47
N LYS A 242 19.55 -25.56 1.64
CA LYS A 242 19.26 -26.38 2.82
C LYS A 242 20.15 -27.63 2.83
N GLU A 243 20.78 -27.87 3.96
CA GLU A 243 21.50 -29.09 4.26
C GLU A 243 20.73 -29.91 5.31
N GLU A 244 21.20 -31.14 5.58
CA GLU A 244 20.63 -31.96 6.65
C GLU A 244 20.74 -31.23 7.99
N ASP A 245 19.66 -31.20 8.76
CA ASP A 245 19.57 -30.52 10.08
C ASP A 245 19.73 -29.00 10.08
N THR A 246 19.71 -28.31 8.92
CA THR A 246 19.75 -26.85 8.85
C THR A 246 18.44 -26.25 8.33
N ASN A 247 18.23 -24.93 8.57
CA ASN A 247 17.27 -24.17 7.76
C ASN A 247 17.88 -23.83 6.39
N GLY A 248 17.10 -23.29 5.48
CA GLY A 248 17.58 -22.89 4.15
C GLY A 248 16.53 -23.09 3.06
N TYR A 249 17.01 -23.04 1.83
CA TYR A 249 16.21 -23.13 0.60
C TYR A 249 16.47 -24.41 -0.17
N GLU A 250 15.48 -24.86 -0.95
CA GLU A 250 15.78 -25.62 -2.17
C GLU A 250 16.04 -24.63 -3.31
N ILE A 251 17.22 -24.71 -3.94
CA ILE A 251 17.62 -23.84 -5.06
C ILE A 251 17.62 -24.67 -6.34
N LEU A 252 16.70 -24.34 -7.25
CA LEU A 252 16.54 -25.00 -8.53
C LEU A 252 16.97 -24.08 -9.66
N ARG A 253 17.52 -24.65 -10.75
CA ARG A 253 17.90 -23.91 -11.94
C ARG A 253 17.32 -24.60 -13.16
N VAL A 254 16.74 -23.83 -14.08
CA VAL A 254 16.08 -24.34 -15.28
C VAL A 254 16.16 -23.32 -16.42
N LYS A 255 16.27 -23.82 -17.66
CA LYS A 255 16.28 -22.95 -18.85
C LYS A 255 14.88 -22.47 -19.18
N GLY A 256 14.73 -21.17 -19.43
CA GLY A 256 13.43 -20.52 -19.64
C GLY A 256 12.71 -20.92 -20.96
N TRP A 257 13.38 -21.60 -21.85
CA TRP A 257 12.82 -22.10 -23.10
C TRP A 257 12.53 -23.63 -23.10
N ASP A 258 12.92 -24.38 -22.06
CA ASP A 258 12.65 -25.82 -21.97
C ASP A 258 11.32 -26.09 -21.26
N TYR A 259 10.26 -26.25 -22.06
CA TYR A 259 8.90 -26.43 -21.54
C TYR A 259 8.77 -27.64 -20.61
N ALA A 260 9.35 -28.79 -20.99
CA ALA A 260 9.21 -30.03 -20.22
C ALA A 260 9.96 -29.98 -18.88
N GLU A 261 11.18 -29.42 -18.88
CA GLU A 261 11.97 -29.25 -17.67
C GLU A 261 11.33 -28.21 -16.74
N LEU A 262 10.78 -27.13 -17.29
CA LEU A 262 10.05 -26.12 -16.52
C LEU A 262 8.85 -26.73 -15.77
N ILE A 263 8.00 -27.50 -16.45
CA ILE A 263 6.84 -28.15 -15.82
C ILE A 263 7.28 -29.02 -14.62
N THR A 264 8.30 -29.84 -14.82
CA THR A 264 8.83 -30.74 -13.77
C THR A 264 9.41 -29.96 -12.60
N THR A 265 10.17 -28.90 -12.90
CA THR A 265 10.80 -28.05 -11.90
C THR A 265 9.78 -27.31 -11.02
N TYR A 266 8.74 -26.72 -11.62
CA TYR A 266 7.68 -26.05 -10.88
C TYR A 266 6.83 -27.01 -10.05
N GLN A 267 6.55 -28.21 -10.54
CA GLN A 267 5.87 -29.26 -9.77
C GLN A 267 6.70 -29.69 -8.55
N LYS A 268 8.00 -29.93 -8.72
CA LYS A 268 8.92 -30.25 -7.63
C LYS A 268 8.96 -29.13 -6.59
N ALA A 269 9.09 -27.89 -7.04
CA ALA A 269 9.10 -26.71 -6.16
C ALA A 269 7.81 -26.59 -5.35
N ALA A 270 6.66 -26.76 -6.00
CA ALA A 270 5.36 -26.72 -5.34
C ALA A 270 5.22 -27.82 -4.28
N GLN A 271 5.66 -29.05 -4.57
CA GLN A 271 5.61 -30.15 -3.62
C GLN A 271 6.45 -29.83 -2.37
N ILE A 272 7.71 -29.41 -2.56
CA ILE A 272 8.63 -29.10 -1.44
C ILE A 272 8.06 -27.99 -0.56
N ALA A 273 7.63 -26.89 -1.17
CA ALA A 273 7.11 -25.75 -0.43
C ALA A 273 5.81 -26.09 0.31
N ARG A 274 4.86 -26.76 -0.35
CA ARG A 274 3.54 -27.07 0.20
C ARG A 274 3.57 -28.08 1.33
N GLU A 275 4.34 -29.17 1.14
CA GLU A 275 4.38 -30.27 2.11
C GLU A 275 5.25 -29.91 3.32
N ASN A 276 6.43 -29.34 3.07
CA ASN A 276 7.49 -29.21 4.07
C ASN A 276 7.66 -27.77 4.60
N HIS A 277 7.01 -26.75 3.99
CA HIS A 277 7.25 -25.33 4.29
C HIS A 277 8.73 -24.94 4.13
N ILE A 278 9.42 -25.55 3.19
CA ILE A 278 10.77 -25.15 2.81
C ILE A 278 10.64 -24.12 1.67
N PRO A 279 11.22 -22.93 1.78
CA PRO A 279 11.19 -21.96 0.70
C PRO A 279 12.04 -22.47 -0.48
N VAL A 280 11.58 -22.20 -1.70
CA VAL A 280 12.21 -22.61 -2.95
C VAL A 280 12.57 -21.39 -3.79
N LEU A 281 13.78 -21.34 -4.32
CA LEU A 281 14.19 -20.37 -5.32
C LEU A 281 14.39 -21.08 -6.65
N ILE A 282 13.68 -20.63 -7.70
CA ILE A 282 13.84 -21.12 -9.06
C ILE A 282 14.55 -20.04 -9.88
N HIS A 283 15.79 -20.30 -10.27
CA HIS A 283 16.52 -19.46 -11.20
C HIS A 283 16.20 -19.89 -12.63
N VAL A 284 15.31 -19.16 -13.29
CA VAL A 284 14.94 -19.38 -14.69
C VAL A 284 15.85 -18.54 -15.56
N ASN A 285 16.91 -19.15 -16.05
CA ASN A 285 17.92 -18.51 -16.87
C ASN A 285 17.70 -18.70 -18.38
N GLU A 286 18.53 -18.07 -19.21
CA GLU A 286 18.43 -18.11 -20.67
C GLU A 286 17.05 -17.61 -21.19
N LEU A 287 16.51 -16.58 -20.58
CA LEU A 287 15.31 -15.90 -21.05
C LEU A 287 15.61 -14.83 -22.09
N THR A 288 14.58 -14.42 -22.81
CA THR A 288 14.67 -13.38 -23.83
C THR A 288 13.76 -12.18 -23.51
N GLN A 289 13.95 -11.08 -24.17
CA GLN A 289 13.08 -9.91 -24.11
C GLN A 289 12.93 -9.32 -25.51
N PRO A 290 12.08 -9.89 -26.39
CA PRO A 290 12.05 -9.61 -27.83
C PRO A 290 11.70 -8.18 -28.22
N GLN A 291 10.94 -7.46 -27.38
CA GLN A 291 10.59 -6.07 -27.63
C GLN A 291 11.44 -5.06 -26.82
N GLY A 292 12.44 -5.53 -26.08
CA GLY A 292 13.18 -4.73 -25.11
C GLY A 292 12.41 -4.49 -23.83
N HIS A 293 12.92 -3.62 -22.97
CA HIS A 293 12.38 -3.43 -21.62
C HIS A 293 10.94 -2.89 -21.59
N SER A 294 10.67 -1.86 -22.41
CA SER A 294 9.36 -1.19 -22.46
C SER A 294 9.15 -0.48 -23.81
N SER A 295 8.00 0.16 -23.96
CA SER A 295 7.71 0.96 -25.17
C SER A 295 8.56 2.23 -25.31
N SER A 296 9.33 2.61 -24.30
CA SER A 296 10.14 3.85 -24.33
C SER A 296 11.51 3.71 -25.01
N GLY A 297 11.95 2.50 -25.36
CA GLY A 297 13.25 2.30 -25.98
C GLY A 297 13.36 1.03 -26.83
N SER A 298 14.40 0.98 -27.67
CA SER A 298 14.74 -0.17 -28.50
C SER A 298 15.96 -0.89 -27.92
N HIS A 299 15.92 -2.21 -27.87
CA HIS A 299 17.00 -3.04 -27.32
C HIS A 299 18.20 -3.16 -28.26
N GLU A 300 18.05 -2.87 -29.54
CA GLU A 300 19.16 -2.84 -30.50
C GLU A 300 20.21 -1.76 -30.16
N ARG A 301 19.88 -0.81 -29.27
CA ARG A 301 20.83 0.21 -28.82
C ARG A 301 21.93 -0.33 -27.90
N TYR A 302 21.69 -1.47 -27.23
CA TYR A 302 22.60 -2.01 -26.21
C TYR A 302 22.88 -3.50 -26.35
N LYS A 303 22.11 -4.25 -27.15
CA LYS A 303 22.38 -5.66 -27.47
C LYS A 303 23.10 -5.75 -28.82
N ASN A 304 24.17 -6.54 -28.87
CA ASN A 304 24.88 -6.79 -30.11
C ASN A 304 24.13 -7.78 -31.04
N SER A 305 24.60 -7.93 -32.28
CA SER A 305 24.00 -8.80 -33.28
C SER A 305 23.90 -10.26 -32.86
N ASP A 306 24.92 -10.75 -32.15
CA ASP A 306 25.02 -12.15 -31.75
C ASP A 306 24.00 -12.45 -30.64
N ARG A 307 23.84 -11.54 -29.67
CA ARG A 307 22.82 -11.64 -28.66
C ARG A 307 21.43 -11.59 -29.25
N LEU A 308 21.16 -10.70 -30.19
CA LEU A 308 19.87 -10.61 -30.88
C LEU A 308 19.58 -11.85 -31.73
N ALA A 309 20.60 -12.46 -32.36
CA ALA A 309 20.46 -13.72 -33.10
C ALA A 309 20.12 -14.87 -32.13
N TRP A 310 20.82 -14.95 -30.99
CA TRP A 310 20.57 -15.94 -29.95
C TRP A 310 19.15 -15.80 -29.37
N GLU A 311 18.70 -14.57 -29.06
CA GLU A 311 17.34 -14.34 -28.56
C GLU A 311 16.24 -14.76 -29.54
N ARG A 312 16.47 -14.63 -30.85
CA ARG A 312 15.55 -15.14 -31.87
C ARG A 312 15.56 -16.66 -31.96
N GLU A 313 16.70 -17.27 -31.76
CA GLU A 313 16.83 -18.73 -31.80
C GLU A 313 16.22 -19.39 -30.54
N PHE A 314 16.52 -18.84 -29.34
CA PHE A 314 16.10 -19.40 -28.06
C PHE A 314 14.85 -18.69 -27.49
N ASP A 315 14.06 -18.02 -28.34
CA ASP A 315 12.75 -17.55 -27.95
C ASP A 315 11.89 -18.72 -27.43
N CYS A 316 11.32 -18.57 -26.23
CA CYS A 316 10.66 -19.68 -25.53
C CYS A 316 9.46 -20.26 -26.32
N ILE A 317 8.68 -19.42 -27.02
CA ILE A 317 7.57 -19.89 -27.87
C ILE A 317 8.10 -20.65 -29.08
N ARG A 318 9.16 -20.15 -29.70
CA ARG A 318 9.80 -20.83 -30.81
C ARG A 318 10.34 -22.19 -30.41
N GLN A 319 11.00 -22.29 -29.28
CA GLN A 319 11.53 -23.57 -28.80
C GLN A 319 10.39 -24.53 -28.43
N MET A 320 9.32 -24.05 -27.81
CA MET A 320 8.13 -24.87 -27.53
C MET A 320 7.50 -25.39 -28.82
N ARG A 321 7.39 -24.57 -29.88
CA ARG A 321 6.92 -25.00 -31.22
C ARG A 321 7.78 -26.14 -31.79
N LEU A 322 9.11 -25.99 -31.76
CA LEU A 322 10.02 -27.01 -32.27
C LEU A 322 9.91 -28.32 -31.47
N TRP A 323 9.80 -28.22 -30.16
CA TRP A 323 9.61 -29.37 -29.28
C TRP A 323 8.27 -30.11 -29.60
N MET A 324 7.17 -29.36 -29.74
CA MET A 324 5.86 -29.95 -30.07
C MET A 324 5.88 -30.73 -31.39
N ILE A 325 6.56 -30.21 -32.40
CA ILE A 325 6.73 -30.89 -33.70
C ILE A 325 7.57 -32.14 -33.51
N ALA A 326 8.69 -32.05 -32.80
CA ALA A 326 9.64 -33.16 -32.60
C ALA A 326 9.02 -34.38 -31.88
N ILE A 327 8.07 -34.13 -30.94
CA ILE A 327 7.39 -35.23 -30.23
C ILE A 327 5.98 -35.53 -30.74
N ASN A 328 5.63 -35.01 -31.93
CA ASN A 328 4.35 -35.24 -32.62
C ASN A 328 3.10 -34.82 -31.83
N ILE A 329 3.17 -33.71 -31.10
CA ILE A 329 2.01 -33.06 -30.49
C ILE A 329 1.13 -32.38 -31.55
N ALA A 330 1.73 -31.68 -32.51
CA ALA A 330 1.04 -31.03 -33.61
C ALA A 330 1.92 -30.92 -34.84
N SER A 331 1.29 -30.92 -36.04
CA SER A 331 1.98 -30.58 -37.28
C SER A 331 2.29 -29.11 -37.41
N PRO A 332 3.25 -28.70 -38.24
CA PRO A 332 3.49 -27.28 -38.55
C PRO A 332 2.24 -26.52 -38.97
N GLU A 333 1.39 -27.14 -39.77
CA GLU A 333 0.14 -26.57 -40.32
C GLU A 333 -0.90 -26.33 -39.19
N GLU A 334 -1.03 -27.26 -38.24
CA GLU A 334 -1.90 -27.13 -37.07
C GLU A 334 -1.45 -25.98 -36.19
N ILE A 335 -0.14 -25.84 -35.97
CA ILE A 335 0.43 -24.74 -35.19
C ILE A 335 0.24 -23.39 -35.89
N ASP A 336 0.47 -23.31 -37.22
CA ASP A 336 0.24 -22.11 -38.02
C ASP A 336 -1.23 -21.66 -37.97
N ALA A 337 -2.16 -22.58 -37.92
CA ALA A 337 -3.59 -22.29 -37.76
C ALA A 337 -3.89 -21.68 -36.36
N ILE A 338 -3.26 -22.20 -35.29
CA ILE A 338 -3.37 -21.63 -33.93
C ILE A 338 -2.82 -20.19 -33.92
N ASP A 339 -1.65 -19.97 -34.49
CA ASP A 339 -1.03 -18.63 -34.54
C ASP A 339 -1.91 -17.63 -35.29
N ALA A 340 -2.49 -18.04 -36.42
CA ALA A 340 -3.39 -17.18 -37.22
C ALA A 340 -4.69 -16.86 -36.48
N GLN A 341 -5.27 -17.84 -35.78
CA GLN A 341 -6.48 -17.61 -34.98
C GLN A 341 -6.21 -16.69 -33.78
N ALA A 342 -5.12 -16.90 -33.05
CA ALA A 342 -4.74 -16.05 -31.92
C ALA A 342 -4.57 -14.58 -32.33
N LYS A 343 -3.94 -14.30 -33.48
CA LYS A 343 -3.82 -12.93 -34.03
C LYS A 343 -5.16 -12.29 -34.29
N LYS A 344 -6.10 -13.05 -34.85
CA LYS A 344 -7.45 -12.56 -35.10
C LYS A 344 -8.21 -12.26 -33.81
N ASP A 345 -8.18 -13.16 -32.86
CA ASP A 345 -8.88 -13.04 -31.59
C ASP A 345 -8.36 -11.86 -30.75
N VAL A 346 -7.02 -11.66 -30.71
CA VAL A 346 -6.40 -10.52 -30.04
C VAL A 346 -6.78 -9.20 -30.70
N MET A 347 -6.86 -9.15 -32.05
CA MET A 347 -7.28 -7.95 -32.76
C MET A 347 -8.74 -7.60 -32.50
N GLU A 348 -9.63 -8.57 -32.42
CA GLU A 348 -11.04 -8.41 -32.07
C GLU A 348 -11.19 -7.93 -30.63
N ALA A 349 -10.51 -8.55 -29.68
CA ALA A 349 -10.51 -8.15 -28.26
C ALA A 349 -9.99 -6.71 -28.06
N LYS A 350 -8.91 -6.34 -28.74
CA LYS A 350 -8.41 -4.96 -28.74
C LYS A 350 -9.44 -3.96 -29.23
N LYS A 351 -10.14 -4.27 -30.35
CA LYS A 351 -11.18 -3.41 -30.91
C LYS A 351 -12.36 -3.27 -29.94
N ALA A 352 -12.76 -4.35 -29.30
CA ALA A 352 -13.83 -4.34 -28.30
C ALA A 352 -13.44 -3.47 -27.09
N ALA A 353 -12.24 -3.62 -26.55
CA ALA A 353 -11.74 -2.82 -25.44
C ALA A 353 -11.67 -1.32 -25.78
N TRP A 354 -11.20 -0.96 -26.98
CA TRP A 354 -11.16 0.43 -27.41
C TRP A 354 -12.56 1.05 -27.55
N ASN A 355 -13.50 0.31 -28.11
CA ASN A 355 -14.87 0.77 -28.22
C ASN A 355 -15.51 0.96 -26.84
N ALA A 356 -15.35 0.01 -25.94
CA ALA A 356 -15.84 0.11 -24.56
C ALA A 356 -15.27 1.32 -23.82
N PHE A 357 -13.98 1.64 -24.06
CA PHE A 357 -13.34 2.82 -23.48
C PHE A 357 -13.91 4.13 -24.03
N LEU A 358 -14.15 4.21 -25.34
CA LEU A 358 -14.59 5.45 -26.01
C LEU A 358 -16.09 5.74 -25.90
N GLU A 359 -16.90 4.72 -25.95
CA GLU A 359 -18.37 4.87 -26.05
C GLU A 359 -18.98 5.75 -24.97
N PRO A 360 -18.69 5.59 -23.66
CA PRO A 360 -19.22 6.48 -22.64
C PRO A 360 -18.72 7.92 -22.77
N ILE A 361 -17.47 8.13 -23.21
CA ILE A 361 -16.89 9.46 -23.39
C ILE A 361 -17.56 10.19 -24.57
N ILE A 362 -17.84 9.46 -25.67
CA ILE A 362 -18.58 10.00 -26.81
C ILE A 362 -20.01 10.34 -26.43
N ALA A 363 -20.66 9.57 -25.57
CA ALA A 363 -21.98 9.88 -25.07
C ALA A 363 -21.99 11.19 -24.26
N ASP A 364 -21.03 11.35 -23.35
CA ASP A 364 -20.85 12.60 -22.57
C ASP A 364 -20.52 13.80 -23.46
N GLN A 365 -19.68 13.62 -24.50
CA GLN A 365 -19.39 14.64 -25.52
C GLN A 365 -20.67 15.12 -26.21
N LYS A 366 -21.50 14.19 -26.70
CA LYS A 366 -22.77 14.51 -27.39
C LYS A 366 -23.74 15.21 -26.47
N ALA A 367 -23.84 14.78 -25.21
CA ALA A 367 -24.71 15.41 -24.21
C ALA A 367 -24.30 16.86 -23.98
N LEU A 368 -23.02 17.15 -23.79
CA LEU A 368 -22.54 18.52 -23.64
C LEU A 368 -22.78 19.36 -24.89
N VAL A 369 -22.50 18.82 -26.10
CA VAL A 369 -22.73 19.56 -27.38
C VAL A 369 -24.19 19.93 -27.55
N ALA A 370 -25.14 19.05 -27.19
CA ALA A 370 -26.54 19.36 -27.21
C ALA A 370 -26.91 20.51 -26.25
N LEU A 371 -26.43 20.44 -25.00
CA LEU A 371 -26.62 21.48 -23.98
C LEU A 371 -26.06 22.84 -24.44
N LEU A 372 -24.87 22.86 -25.02
CA LEU A 372 -24.25 24.07 -25.51
C LEU A 372 -25.02 24.70 -26.67
N ASN A 373 -25.59 23.89 -27.58
CA ASN A 373 -26.46 24.40 -28.65
C ASN A 373 -27.78 25.01 -28.13
N GLU A 374 -28.36 24.42 -27.08
CA GLU A 374 -29.53 24.97 -26.40
C GLU A 374 -29.23 26.34 -25.79
N ILE A 375 -28.10 26.45 -25.07
CA ILE A 375 -27.64 27.71 -24.46
C ILE A 375 -27.32 28.75 -25.54
N ALA A 376 -26.67 28.37 -26.64
CA ALA A 376 -26.34 29.25 -27.75
C ALA A 376 -27.60 29.89 -28.39
N ALA A 377 -28.75 29.20 -28.38
CA ALA A 377 -29.98 29.71 -28.98
C ALA A 377 -30.47 31.01 -28.33
N THR A 378 -30.19 31.23 -27.06
CA THR A 378 -30.64 32.37 -26.24
C THR A 378 -29.51 33.27 -25.75
N SER A 379 -28.27 32.95 -26.02
CA SER A 379 -27.09 33.67 -25.55
C SER A 379 -26.67 34.81 -26.49
N GLU A 380 -26.20 35.90 -25.92
CA GLU A 380 -25.51 36.99 -26.65
C GLU A 380 -24.18 36.50 -27.28
N HIS A 381 -23.60 35.46 -26.74
CA HIS A 381 -22.36 34.83 -27.21
C HIS A 381 -22.60 33.62 -28.15
N LYS A 382 -23.72 33.55 -28.82
CA LYS A 382 -24.20 32.46 -29.71
C LYS A 382 -23.10 31.92 -30.62
N GLU A 383 -22.42 32.81 -31.35
CA GLU A 383 -21.39 32.41 -32.34
C GLU A 383 -20.21 31.69 -31.65
N ALA A 384 -19.67 32.25 -30.56
CA ALA A 384 -18.58 31.69 -29.82
C ALA A 384 -18.94 30.32 -29.20
N ILE A 385 -20.11 30.18 -28.60
CA ILE A 385 -20.60 28.92 -28.02
C ILE A 385 -20.77 27.87 -29.12
N THR A 386 -21.38 28.23 -30.26
CA THR A 386 -21.52 27.32 -31.41
C THR A 386 -20.16 26.83 -31.91
N ASN A 387 -19.17 27.70 -32.00
CA ASN A 387 -17.82 27.33 -32.41
C ASN A 387 -17.19 26.32 -31.43
N TYR A 388 -17.28 26.55 -30.11
CA TYR A 388 -16.78 25.59 -29.10
C TYR A 388 -17.52 24.24 -29.17
N ALA A 389 -18.83 24.24 -29.37
CA ALA A 389 -19.61 23.02 -29.53
C ALA A 389 -19.17 22.23 -30.80
N ASN A 390 -18.94 22.93 -31.91
CA ASN A 390 -18.49 22.33 -33.17
C ASN A 390 -17.07 21.78 -33.06
N GLU A 391 -16.14 22.53 -32.43
CA GLU A 391 -14.77 22.07 -32.15
C GLU A 391 -14.77 20.79 -31.33
N LEU A 392 -15.56 20.76 -30.24
CA LEU A 392 -15.68 19.57 -29.40
C LEU A 392 -16.26 18.40 -30.18
N ASN A 393 -17.34 18.60 -30.93
CA ASN A 393 -18.01 17.56 -31.72
C ASN A 393 -17.10 16.98 -32.83
N ALA A 394 -16.14 17.74 -33.33
CA ALA A 394 -15.21 17.31 -34.37
C ALA A 394 -14.13 16.31 -33.84
N ILE A 395 -13.96 16.21 -32.53
CA ILE A 395 -12.98 15.31 -31.93
C ILE A 395 -13.49 13.87 -32.00
N LYS A 396 -12.84 13.02 -32.80
CA LYS A 396 -13.27 11.62 -33.03
C LYS A 396 -13.00 10.69 -31.83
N SER A 397 -11.98 10.99 -31.04
CA SER A 397 -11.58 10.24 -29.86
C SER A 397 -11.39 11.22 -28.70
N PRO A 398 -12.49 11.75 -28.15
CA PRO A 398 -12.42 12.76 -27.09
C PRO A 398 -11.90 12.16 -25.78
N LEU A 399 -11.32 13.03 -24.95
CA LEU A 399 -11.01 12.74 -23.57
C LEU A 399 -11.98 13.50 -22.65
N LYS A 400 -12.23 12.96 -21.48
CA LYS A 400 -13.12 13.61 -20.46
C LYS A 400 -12.67 15.05 -20.14
N LYS A 401 -11.35 15.31 -20.11
CA LYS A 401 -10.80 16.65 -19.90
C LYS A 401 -11.24 17.65 -20.96
N GLU A 402 -11.32 17.24 -22.23
CA GLU A 402 -11.71 18.14 -23.33
C GLU A 402 -13.17 18.57 -23.23
N ILE A 403 -14.03 17.64 -22.80
CA ILE A 403 -15.43 17.90 -22.51
C ILE A 403 -15.55 18.95 -21.41
N LEU A 404 -14.88 18.72 -20.25
CA LEU A 404 -14.95 19.63 -19.12
C LEU A 404 -14.30 20.99 -19.37
N VAL A 405 -13.17 21.01 -20.12
CA VAL A 405 -12.49 22.26 -20.54
C VAL A 405 -13.41 23.11 -21.41
N THR A 406 -14.11 22.48 -22.37
CA THR A 406 -15.05 23.19 -23.26
C THR A 406 -16.22 23.77 -22.44
N ALA A 407 -16.84 22.98 -21.55
CA ALA A 407 -17.90 23.46 -20.67
C ALA A 407 -17.46 24.66 -19.83
N ARG A 408 -16.28 24.60 -19.22
CA ARG A 408 -15.73 25.70 -18.41
C ARG A 408 -15.36 26.95 -19.23
N LYS A 409 -14.94 26.80 -20.48
CA LYS A 409 -14.73 27.96 -21.38
C LYS A 409 -16.03 28.67 -21.65
N VAL A 410 -17.10 27.95 -22.00
CA VAL A 410 -18.43 28.53 -22.22
C VAL A 410 -18.99 29.16 -20.95
N LEU A 411 -18.87 28.50 -19.79
CA LEU A 411 -19.34 29.06 -18.53
C LEU A 411 -18.77 30.46 -18.23
N ARG A 412 -17.49 30.69 -18.59
CA ARG A 412 -16.84 32.01 -18.40
C ARG A 412 -17.41 33.08 -19.33
N LEU A 413 -17.90 32.71 -20.51
CA LEU A 413 -18.53 33.67 -21.42
C LEU A 413 -19.94 34.12 -20.93
N ILE A 414 -20.71 33.20 -20.35
CA ILE A 414 -22.13 33.42 -19.99
C ILE A 414 -22.33 33.77 -18.51
N VAL A 415 -21.36 34.41 -17.87
CA VAL A 415 -21.38 34.69 -16.40
C VAL A 415 -22.62 35.45 -15.94
N ALA A 416 -23.13 36.33 -16.80
CA ALA A 416 -24.32 37.16 -16.54
C ALA A 416 -25.61 36.65 -17.21
N GLU A 417 -25.61 35.51 -17.88
CA GLU A 417 -26.72 34.99 -18.65
C GLU A 417 -27.51 33.90 -17.93
N SER A 418 -28.75 33.67 -18.34
CA SER A 418 -29.66 32.68 -17.77
C SER A 418 -29.16 31.24 -17.92
N GLY A 419 -28.42 30.94 -18.99
CA GLY A 419 -27.82 29.64 -19.24
C GLY A 419 -26.73 29.22 -18.27
N LYS A 420 -26.14 30.18 -17.48
CA LYS A 420 -25.09 29.93 -16.49
C LYS A 420 -25.45 28.83 -15.48
N ALA A 421 -26.63 28.91 -14.91
CA ALA A 421 -27.04 28.00 -13.83
C ALA A 421 -27.11 26.55 -14.32
N VAL A 422 -27.69 26.32 -15.49
CA VAL A 422 -27.81 24.97 -16.08
C VAL A 422 -26.43 24.39 -16.40
N LEU A 423 -25.55 25.19 -17.02
CA LEU A 423 -24.19 24.73 -17.35
C LEU A 423 -23.33 24.48 -16.10
N ALA A 424 -23.45 25.33 -15.09
CA ALA A 424 -22.74 25.17 -13.82
C ALA A 424 -23.20 23.90 -13.09
N ASN A 425 -24.47 23.61 -13.04
CA ASN A 425 -25.02 22.37 -12.47
C ASN A 425 -24.48 21.14 -13.23
N TRP A 426 -24.52 21.15 -14.56
CA TRP A 426 -23.97 20.07 -15.38
C TRP A 426 -22.48 19.85 -15.11
N ILE A 427 -21.68 20.93 -15.02
CA ILE A 427 -20.25 20.85 -14.69
C ILE A 427 -20.02 20.22 -13.31
N ASN A 428 -20.83 20.61 -12.31
CA ASN A 428 -20.71 20.09 -10.95
C ASN A 428 -21.05 18.59 -10.89
N GLU A 429 -22.15 18.17 -11.49
CA GLU A 429 -22.56 16.77 -11.55
C GLU A 429 -21.53 15.92 -12.29
N TYR A 430 -21.06 16.39 -13.46
CA TYR A 430 -20.03 15.70 -14.23
C TYR A 430 -18.70 15.59 -13.44
N THR A 431 -18.30 16.68 -12.78
CA THR A 431 -17.06 16.69 -11.97
C THR A 431 -17.19 15.71 -10.80
N GLN A 432 -18.31 15.69 -10.08
CA GLN A 432 -18.52 14.77 -8.95
C GLN A 432 -18.53 13.31 -9.41
N LYS A 433 -19.23 13.00 -10.52
CA LYS A 433 -19.24 11.66 -11.13
C LYS A 433 -17.81 11.19 -11.45
N GLU A 434 -17.05 12.03 -12.15
CA GLU A 434 -15.70 11.65 -12.57
C GLU A 434 -14.69 11.66 -11.43
N GLN A 435 -14.82 12.57 -10.47
CA GLN A 435 -13.97 12.61 -9.29
C GLN A 435 -14.09 11.33 -8.46
N LYS A 436 -15.29 10.75 -8.37
CA LYS A 436 -15.50 9.46 -7.73
C LYS A 436 -14.66 8.35 -8.41
N ASN A 437 -14.56 8.34 -9.74
CA ASN A 437 -13.75 7.37 -10.47
C ASN A 437 -12.23 7.50 -10.18
N PHE A 438 -11.75 8.70 -9.84
CA PHE A 438 -10.32 8.96 -9.69
C PHE A 438 -9.86 9.19 -8.24
N SER A 439 -10.76 9.43 -7.29
CA SER A 439 -10.40 9.82 -5.92
C SER A 439 -11.00 8.95 -4.80
N SER A 440 -11.88 7.99 -5.13
CA SER A 440 -12.50 7.10 -4.14
C SER A 440 -11.51 6.05 -3.59
N ASN A 441 -11.86 5.47 -2.45
CA ASN A 441 -11.16 4.35 -1.84
C ASN A 441 -9.69 4.63 -1.43
N LEU A 442 -9.33 5.87 -1.14
CA LEU A 442 -8.05 6.12 -0.46
C LEU A 442 -8.07 5.52 0.94
N PHE A 443 -9.20 5.65 1.61
CA PHE A 443 -9.55 4.99 2.87
C PHE A 443 -10.76 4.10 2.65
N SER A 444 -11.13 3.29 3.66
CA SER A 444 -12.29 2.41 3.58
C SER A 444 -13.60 3.21 3.47
N GLU A 445 -14.41 2.90 2.46
CA GLU A 445 -15.77 3.43 2.30
C GLU A 445 -16.83 2.46 2.84
N THR A 446 -16.42 1.42 3.60
CA THR A 446 -17.31 0.43 4.21
C THR A 446 -17.71 0.82 5.64
N GLU A 447 -18.65 0.08 6.23
CA GLU A 447 -19.03 0.26 7.64
C GLU A 447 -17.90 -0.04 8.64
N LYS A 448 -16.83 -0.74 8.20
CA LYS A 448 -15.65 -1.08 9.02
C LYS A 448 -14.49 -0.09 8.88
N ASN A 449 -14.78 1.16 8.58
CA ASN A 449 -13.80 2.25 8.61
C ASN A 449 -13.46 2.66 10.05
N VAL A 450 -12.41 3.45 10.23
CA VAL A 450 -11.93 3.86 11.58
C VAL A 450 -12.92 4.71 12.37
N PHE A 451 -13.91 5.33 11.73
CA PHE A 451 -14.93 6.13 12.39
C PHE A 451 -16.05 5.27 13.01
N SER A 452 -16.09 3.97 12.72
CA SER A 452 -17.08 3.05 13.29
C SER A 452 -16.79 2.71 14.75
N ALA A 453 -15.56 2.86 15.22
CA ALA A 453 -15.16 2.56 16.59
C ALA A 453 -15.72 3.60 17.56
N GLN A 454 -16.75 3.25 18.30
CA GLN A 454 -17.38 4.11 19.31
C GLN A 454 -16.45 4.33 20.51
N LYS A 455 -16.45 5.56 21.06
CA LYS A 455 -15.68 5.89 22.27
C LYS A 455 -16.16 5.05 23.45
N VAL A 456 -15.24 4.38 24.10
CA VAL A 456 -15.46 3.67 25.37
C VAL A 456 -14.44 4.17 26.37
N LEU A 457 -14.89 4.71 27.49
CA LEU A 457 -13.99 5.26 28.50
C LEU A 457 -13.27 4.15 29.28
N PRO A 458 -12.01 4.36 29.69
CA PRO A 458 -11.37 3.52 30.67
C PRO A 458 -12.13 3.61 32.01
N VAL A 459 -12.33 2.46 32.64
CA VAL A 459 -12.98 2.33 33.97
C VAL A 459 -11.89 2.19 35.03
N TYR A 460 -11.97 3.00 36.05
CA TYR A 460 -11.02 2.98 37.17
C TYR A 460 -11.69 2.57 38.46
N ALA A 461 -10.95 1.92 39.36
CA ALA A 461 -11.41 1.72 40.73
C ALA A 461 -11.52 3.06 41.49
N ASP A 462 -12.40 3.18 42.44
CA ASP A 462 -12.66 4.42 43.21
C ASP A 462 -11.39 4.96 43.92
N ASP A 463 -10.49 4.04 44.33
CA ASP A 463 -9.22 4.32 45.00
C ASP A 463 -8.01 4.29 44.06
N ALA A 464 -8.21 4.24 42.72
CA ALA A 464 -7.14 4.17 41.72
C ALA A 464 -6.24 5.41 41.77
N LYS A 465 -4.94 5.16 41.93
CA LYS A 465 -3.90 6.18 41.99
C LYS A 465 -3.07 6.21 40.69
N GLU A 466 -2.44 7.33 40.46
CA GLU A 466 -1.46 7.47 39.34
C GLU A 466 -0.10 6.90 39.80
N ASP A 467 -0.02 5.57 39.95
CA ASP A 467 1.17 4.88 40.47
C ASP A 467 1.62 3.69 39.58
N THR A 468 0.89 3.40 38.50
CA THR A 468 1.20 2.31 37.56
C THR A 468 2.06 2.83 36.41
N ASP A 469 3.16 2.14 36.10
CA ASP A 469 3.96 2.45 34.91
C ASP A 469 3.13 2.24 33.63
N GLY A 470 3.17 3.20 32.70
CA GLY A 470 2.42 3.13 31.45
C GLY A 470 2.69 1.85 30.64
N ARG A 471 3.93 1.31 30.70
CA ARG A 471 4.27 0.02 30.07
C ARG A 471 3.39 -1.14 30.52
N MET A 472 2.98 -1.15 31.79
CA MET A 472 2.12 -2.20 32.35
C MET A 472 0.70 -2.11 31.80
N ILE A 473 0.21 -0.90 31.54
CA ILE A 473 -1.09 -0.68 30.91
C ILE A 473 -1.10 -1.24 29.49
N LEU A 474 -0.03 -1.01 28.72
CA LEU A 474 0.11 -1.60 27.38
C LEU A 474 0.18 -3.13 27.45
N ARG A 475 1.02 -3.68 28.33
CA ARG A 475 1.20 -5.12 28.50
C ARG A 475 -0.14 -5.81 28.80
N ASP A 476 -0.86 -5.29 29.77
CA ASP A 476 -2.13 -5.90 30.21
C ASP A 476 -3.24 -5.74 29.15
N ASN A 477 -3.21 -4.64 28.38
CA ASN A 477 -4.10 -4.47 27.24
C ASN A 477 -3.75 -5.41 26.08
N PHE A 478 -2.47 -5.63 25.79
CA PHE A 478 -2.06 -6.63 24.78
C PHE A 478 -2.42 -8.06 25.22
N ASP A 479 -2.31 -8.36 26.51
CA ASP A 479 -2.78 -9.63 27.05
C ASP A 479 -4.28 -9.86 26.80
N ALA A 480 -5.10 -8.84 27.04
CA ALA A 480 -6.53 -8.87 26.72
C ALA A 480 -6.78 -9.00 25.20
N ILE A 481 -6.04 -8.27 24.36
CA ILE A 481 -6.12 -8.35 22.91
C ILE A 481 -5.80 -9.76 22.41
N PHE A 482 -4.67 -10.33 22.80
CA PHE A 482 -4.27 -11.67 22.34
C PHE A 482 -5.22 -12.78 22.82
N THR A 483 -5.86 -12.59 23.96
CA THR A 483 -6.91 -13.49 24.44
C THR A 483 -8.19 -13.38 23.60
N LYS A 484 -8.59 -12.15 23.24
CA LYS A 484 -9.84 -11.87 22.52
C LYS A 484 -9.75 -12.15 21.02
N TYR A 485 -8.58 -11.91 20.42
CA TYR A 485 -8.33 -11.97 18.96
C TYR A 485 -7.21 -12.97 18.64
N PRO A 486 -7.51 -14.27 18.47
CA PRO A 486 -6.49 -15.28 18.10
C PRO A 486 -5.76 -15.00 16.77
N GLU A 487 -6.37 -14.24 15.86
CA GLU A 487 -5.81 -13.80 14.60
C GLU A 487 -4.82 -12.64 14.72
N THR A 488 -4.73 -12.01 15.90
CA THR A 488 -3.79 -10.94 16.17
C THR A 488 -2.42 -11.49 16.55
N LEU A 489 -1.39 -10.93 15.95
CA LEU A 489 0.01 -11.26 16.22
C LEU A 489 0.86 -9.99 16.16
N ILE A 490 1.95 -9.98 16.94
CA ILE A 490 2.92 -8.89 16.97
C ILE A 490 4.32 -9.44 16.72
N PHE A 491 5.11 -8.72 15.95
CA PHE A 491 6.49 -9.09 15.64
C PHE A 491 7.32 -7.84 15.35
N GLY A 492 8.56 -7.88 15.76
CA GLY A 492 9.54 -6.80 15.62
C GLY A 492 10.86 -7.21 16.25
N GLU A 493 11.82 -6.31 16.20
CA GLU A 493 13.07 -6.48 16.95
C GLU A 493 12.79 -6.44 18.44
N ASP A 494 13.28 -7.44 19.18
CA ASP A 494 13.09 -7.53 20.65
C ASP A 494 11.63 -7.58 21.13
N ALA A 495 10.65 -7.74 20.23
CA ALA A 495 9.23 -7.77 20.60
C ALA A 495 8.84 -9.03 21.36
N GLY A 496 9.58 -10.12 21.19
CA GLY A 496 9.29 -11.46 21.72
C GLY A 496 9.86 -11.72 23.13
N ALA A 497 11.05 -12.26 23.20
CA ALA A 497 11.62 -12.84 24.43
C ALA A 497 11.75 -11.83 25.57
N ILE A 498 12.20 -10.61 25.30
CA ILE A 498 12.33 -9.56 26.32
C ILE A 498 11.08 -8.70 26.49
N GLY A 499 10.10 -8.84 25.57
CA GLY A 499 8.83 -8.12 25.62
C GLY A 499 8.93 -6.65 25.23
N ASP A 500 9.66 -6.34 24.17
CA ASP A 500 10.15 -5.05 23.63
C ASP A 500 11.17 -4.33 24.55
N VAL A 501 11.90 -3.36 23.98
CA VAL A 501 12.93 -2.59 24.70
C VAL A 501 12.41 -1.79 25.90
N ASN A 502 11.12 -1.54 25.97
CA ASN A 502 10.44 -0.86 27.07
C ASN A 502 9.55 -1.79 27.92
N GLN A 503 9.53 -3.09 27.61
CA GLN A 503 8.79 -4.13 28.31
C GLN A 503 7.25 -3.96 28.27
N GLY A 504 6.73 -3.37 27.22
CA GLY A 504 5.29 -3.27 26.98
C GLY A 504 4.64 -4.59 26.54
N LEU A 505 5.45 -5.63 26.26
CA LEU A 505 5.03 -6.99 25.88
C LEU A 505 5.62 -8.07 26.80
N GLU A 506 6.15 -7.69 27.97
CA GLU A 506 6.81 -8.60 28.91
C GLU A 506 5.93 -9.83 29.23
N GLY A 507 6.48 -11.04 29.04
CA GLY A 507 5.80 -12.32 29.28
C GLY A 507 4.82 -12.77 28.19
N MET A 508 4.57 -11.96 27.16
CA MET A 508 3.57 -12.29 26.12
C MET A 508 4.01 -13.42 25.21
N GLN A 509 5.30 -13.51 24.85
CA GLN A 509 5.81 -14.63 24.04
C GLN A 509 5.70 -15.96 24.79
N GLU A 510 6.03 -16.01 26.09
CA GLU A 510 5.87 -17.21 26.91
C GLU A 510 4.42 -17.68 26.96
N LYS A 511 3.47 -16.75 27.06
CA LYS A 511 2.04 -17.05 27.18
C LYS A 511 1.38 -17.44 25.86
N TYR A 512 1.71 -16.76 24.74
CA TYR A 512 1.01 -16.90 23.47
C TYR A 512 1.83 -17.60 22.38
N GLY A 513 3.12 -17.85 22.62
CA GLY A 513 4.04 -18.55 21.74
C GLY A 513 4.69 -17.64 20.68
N GLU A 514 5.83 -18.11 20.16
CA GLU A 514 6.69 -17.38 19.20
C GLU A 514 6.03 -17.08 17.85
N LEU A 515 4.96 -17.79 17.48
CA LEU A 515 4.24 -17.51 16.24
C LEU A 515 3.32 -16.29 16.35
N ARG A 516 2.89 -15.95 17.58
CA ARG A 516 2.00 -14.82 17.82
C ARG A 516 2.71 -13.59 18.37
N VAL A 517 3.79 -13.81 19.13
CA VAL A 517 4.64 -12.73 19.67
C VAL A 517 6.09 -13.08 19.33
N ALA A 518 6.60 -12.47 18.28
CA ALA A 518 7.82 -12.93 17.63
C ALA A 518 8.95 -11.91 17.62
N ASP A 519 10.16 -12.39 17.90
CA ASP A 519 11.38 -11.68 17.55
C ASP A 519 11.69 -11.87 16.07
N VAL A 520 12.20 -10.83 15.42
CA VAL A 520 12.67 -10.87 14.04
C VAL A 520 14.02 -10.14 13.92
N GLY A 521 14.76 -10.42 12.86
CA GLY A 521 16.01 -9.71 12.57
C GLY A 521 15.78 -8.25 12.19
N ILE A 522 16.82 -7.44 12.25
CA ILE A 522 16.85 -6.03 11.86
C ILE A 522 16.61 -5.92 10.34
N ARG A 523 15.42 -5.49 9.94
CA ARG A 523 14.99 -5.39 8.54
C ARG A 523 13.65 -4.66 8.43
N GLU A 524 13.60 -3.40 8.81
CA GLU A 524 12.37 -2.61 9.02
C GLU A 524 11.43 -2.61 7.81
N ALA A 525 11.99 -2.46 6.60
CA ALA A 525 11.18 -2.49 5.37
C ALA A 525 10.50 -3.85 5.17
N THR A 526 11.20 -4.94 5.45
CA THR A 526 10.67 -6.30 5.33
C THR A 526 9.72 -6.65 6.48
N ILE A 527 9.96 -6.18 7.70
CA ILE A 527 9.00 -6.29 8.81
C ILE A 527 7.64 -5.70 8.39
N LEU A 528 7.66 -4.51 7.80
CA LEU A 528 6.43 -3.86 7.36
C LEU A 528 5.71 -4.64 6.25
N GLY A 529 6.43 -5.01 5.19
CA GLY A 529 5.85 -5.78 4.10
C GLY A 529 5.36 -7.16 4.53
N GLN A 530 6.06 -7.81 5.46
CA GLN A 530 5.62 -9.05 6.10
C GLN A 530 4.23 -8.87 6.76
N GLY A 531 4.02 -7.74 7.47
CA GLY A 531 2.72 -7.37 8.00
C GLY A 531 1.64 -7.20 6.92
N ILE A 532 1.98 -6.53 5.81
CA ILE A 532 1.05 -6.36 4.67
C ILE A 532 0.60 -7.72 4.13
N GLY A 533 1.54 -8.63 3.89
CA GLY A 533 1.23 -9.95 3.35
C GLY A 533 0.33 -10.79 4.27
N MET A 534 0.57 -10.77 5.58
CA MET A 534 -0.28 -11.45 6.56
C MET A 534 -1.68 -10.82 6.64
N ALA A 535 -1.78 -9.50 6.59
CA ALA A 535 -3.05 -8.78 6.60
C ALA A 535 -3.90 -9.06 5.35
N LEU A 536 -3.29 -9.17 4.17
CA LEU A 536 -3.95 -9.57 2.92
C LEU A 536 -4.58 -10.97 2.98
N ARG A 537 -4.15 -11.79 3.93
CA ARG A 537 -4.69 -13.12 4.19
C ARG A 537 -5.60 -13.19 5.43
N GLY A 538 -6.15 -12.05 5.88
CA GLY A 538 -7.17 -11.99 6.92
C GLY A 538 -6.63 -12.04 8.36
N LEU A 539 -5.32 -12.08 8.58
CA LEU A 539 -4.71 -11.93 9.90
C LEU A 539 -4.71 -10.45 10.34
N ARG A 540 -4.52 -10.21 11.62
CA ARG A 540 -4.46 -8.87 12.25
C ARG A 540 -3.05 -8.59 12.79
N PRO A 541 -2.06 -8.37 11.91
CA PRO A 541 -0.69 -8.16 12.35
C PRO A 541 -0.46 -6.78 12.95
N ILE A 542 0.42 -6.73 13.95
CA ILE A 542 1.03 -5.52 14.49
C ILE A 542 2.52 -5.63 14.16
N ALA A 543 2.99 -4.82 13.24
CA ALA A 543 4.40 -4.76 12.87
C ALA A 543 5.10 -3.69 13.70
N GLU A 544 6.09 -4.08 14.49
CA GLU A 544 6.83 -3.15 15.33
C GLU A 544 8.13 -2.71 14.67
N ILE A 545 8.29 -1.39 14.57
CA ILE A 545 9.55 -0.72 14.26
C ILE A 545 10.04 -0.06 15.55
N GLN A 546 11.25 -0.39 15.96
CA GLN A 546 11.74 -0.11 17.31
C GLN A 546 11.72 1.39 17.69
N TYR A 547 12.10 2.27 16.76
CA TYR A 547 12.08 3.73 16.95
C TYR A 547 11.57 4.46 15.71
N LEU A 548 10.96 5.63 15.93
CA LEU A 548 10.39 6.46 14.87
C LEU A 548 11.43 6.88 13.80
N ASP A 549 12.68 7.14 14.22
CA ASP A 549 13.77 7.45 13.28
C ASP A 549 14.08 6.29 12.33
N TYR A 550 13.92 5.04 12.78
CA TYR A 550 14.17 3.83 11.97
C TYR A 550 13.02 3.52 11.00
N LEU A 551 11.84 4.09 11.24
CA LEU A 551 10.71 4.00 10.30
C LEU A 551 11.07 4.51 8.90
N LEU A 552 12.11 5.36 8.78
CA LEU A 552 12.58 5.89 7.50
C LEU A 552 13.08 4.79 6.56
N TYR A 553 13.61 3.68 7.06
CA TYR A 553 13.95 2.51 6.24
C TYR A 553 12.72 1.83 5.64
N ALA A 554 11.57 1.92 6.30
CA ALA A 554 10.32 1.32 5.86
C ALA A 554 9.39 2.29 5.11
N ILE A 555 9.72 3.58 5.05
CA ILE A 555 8.82 4.63 4.52
C ILE A 555 8.41 4.36 3.06
N GLN A 556 9.28 3.79 2.24
CA GLN A 556 8.95 3.46 0.86
C GLN A 556 7.86 2.38 0.80
N ILE A 557 7.96 1.32 1.58
CA ILE A 557 6.95 0.24 1.63
C ILE A 557 5.64 0.75 2.22
N MET A 558 5.69 1.65 3.21
CA MET A 558 4.50 2.32 3.72
C MET A 558 3.81 3.14 2.63
N SER A 559 4.56 3.98 1.92
CA SER A 559 4.06 4.89 0.90
C SER A 559 3.55 4.15 -0.34
N ASP A 560 4.38 3.28 -0.91
CA ASP A 560 4.13 2.73 -2.24
C ASP A 560 3.22 1.50 -2.20
N ASP A 561 3.29 0.67 -1.15
CA ASP A 561 2.48 -0.54 -1.05
C ASP A 561 1.26 -0.35 -0.15
N LEU A 562 1.46 -0.10 1.15
CA LEU A 562 0.38 -0.07 2.13
C LEU A 562 -0.61 1.08 1.91
N ALA A 563 -0.10 2.31 1.81
CA ALA A 563 -0.91 3.52 1.68
C ALA A 563 -1.76 3.54 0.40
N THR A 564 -1.26 2.94 -0.68
CA THR A 564 -1.97 2.96 -1.97
C THR A 564 -2.85 1.74 -2.22
N LEU A 565 -2.79 0.70 -1.36
CA LEU A 565 -3.42 -0.59 -1.64
C LEU A 565 -4.92 -0.49 -1.93
N GLN A 566 -5.68 0.15 -1.06
CA GLN A 566 -7.12 0.32 -1.25
C GLN A 566 -7.43 1.20 -2.46
N TYR A 567 -6.69 2.30 -2.61
CA TYR A 567 -6.83 3.21 -3.74
C TYR A 567 -6.58 2.52 -5.07
N ARG A 568 -5.43 1.85 -5.26
CA ARG A 568 -5.07 1.22 -6.54
C ARG A 568 -5.92 0.01 -6.90
N THR A 569 -6.59 -0.61 -5.92
CA THR A 569 -7.52 -1.73 -6.13
C THR A 569 -8.99 -1.34 -6.10
N VAL A 570 -9.30 -0.05 -6.01
CA VAL A 570 -10.68 0.46 -5.88
C VAL A 570 -11.43 -0.23 -4.74
N GLY A 571 -10.76 -0.38 -3.59
CA GLY A 571 -11.33 -1.04 -2.40
C GLY A 571 -11.53 -2.56 -2.54
N LYS A 572 -10.90 -3.23 -3.53
CA LYS A 572 -11.05 -4.69 -3.71
C LYS A 572 -10.04 -5.53 -2.93
N GLN A 573 -9.04 -4.88 -2.34
CA GLN A 573 -8.13 -5.49 -1.35
C GLN A 573 -7.99 -4.56 -0.15
N LYS A 574 -7.74 -5.14 1.03
CA LYS A 574 -7.44 -4.43 2.27
C LYS A 574 -6.33 -5.11 3.05
N ALA A 575 -5.55 -4.34 3.76
CA ALA A 575 -4.50 -4.82 4.65
C ALA A 575 -4.59 -4.07 5.99
N PRO A 576 -5.41 -4.55 6.94
CA PRO A 576 -5.58 -3.91 8.24
C PRO A 576 -4.36 -4.17 9.14
N LEU A 577 -3.24 -3.56 8.78
CA LEU A 577 -1.97 -3.63 9.48
C LEU A 577 -1.87 -2.48 10.48
N ILE A 578 -1.51 -2.77 11.71
CA ILE A 578 -1.10 -1.77 12.69
C ILE A 578 0.42 -1.70 12.71
N ILE A 579 0.98 -0.53 12.45
CA ILE A 579 2.40 -0.24 12.59
C ILE A 579 2.60 0.39 13.95
N ARG A 580 3.37 -0.27 14.82
CA ARG A 580 3.72 0.21 16.13
C ARG A 580 5.13 0.78 16.11
N THR A 581 5.30 2.00 16.61
CA THR A 581 6.63 2.57 16.84
C THR A 581 6.60 3.49 18.05
N ARG A 582 7.76 3.89 18.51
CA ARG A 582 7.89 4.83 19.61
C ARG A 582 8.74 6.01 19.21
N GLY A 583 8.28 7.20 19.57
CA GLY A 583 8.91 8.44 19.16
C GLY A 583 8.62 9.57 20.14
N HIS A 584 9.10 10.74 19.78
CA HIS A 584 9.05 11.97 20.58
C HIS A 584 9.84 11.87 21.88
N ARG A 585 10.77 12.78 22.06
CA ARG A 585 11.59 12.99 23.25
C ARG A 585 12.41 11.79 23.74
N LEU A 586 13.43 11.48 22.99
CA LEU A 586 14.65 10.85 23.48
C LEU A 586 15.84 11.75 23.09
N GLU A 587 16.97 11.59 23.72
CA GLU A 587 18.15 12.42 23.51
C GLU A 587 19.01 11.95 22.32
N GLY A 588 19.66 12.90 21.64
CA GLY A 588 20.63 12.67 20.57
C GLY A 588 19.99 12.55 19.17
N ILE A 589 20.85 12.50 18.14
CA ILE A 589 20.43 12.64 16.74
C ILE A 589 19.76 11.42 16.12
N TRP A 590 19.91 10.22 16.72
CA TRP A 590 19.44 8.97 16.14
C TRP A 590 18.12 8.44 16.71
N HIS A 591 17.67 8.98 17.85
CA HIS A 591 16.49 8.48 18.56
C HIS A 591 15.53 9.61 18.97
N SER A 592 15.76 10.81 18.53
CA SER A 592 15.01 11.99 19.00
C SER A 592 14.29 12.74 17.90
N GLY A 593 14.33 12.21 16.66
CA GLY A 593 13.65 12.82 15.53
C GLY A 593 12.14 12.74 15.67
N SER A 594 11.49 13.75 15.15
CA SER A 594 10.03 13.79 14.98
C SER A 594 9.71 14.14 13.52
N PRO A 595 10.02 13.25 12.53
CA PRO A 595 9.86 13.54 11.10
C PRO A 595 8.40 13.46 10.66
N MET A 596 7.50 14.04 11.43
CA MET A 596 6.06 13.91 11.27
C MET A 596 5.55 14.54 9.98
N GLY A 597 6.08 15.71 9.61
CA GLY A 597 5.74 16.38 8.35
C GLY A 597 6.06 15.53 7.13
N MET A 598 7.19 14.81 7.13
CA MET A 598 7.52 13.86 6.07
C MET A 598 6.57 12.67 6.08
N ILE A 599 6.31 12.06 7.24
CA ILE A 599 5.45 10.88 7.38
C ILE A 599 4.04 11.19 6.87
N ILE A 600 3.37 12.21 7.41
CA ILE A 600 1.99 12.54 7.03
C ILE A 600 1.82 12.89 5.56
N ASN A 601 2.86 13.40 4.89
CA ASN A 601 2.83 13.68 3.46
C ASN A 601 3.12 12.45 2.59
N ALA A 602 3.93 11.50 3.08
CA ALA A 602 4.28 10.29 2.33
C ALA A 602 3.20 9.19 2.42
N VAL A 603 2.44 9.11 3.54
CA VAL A 603 1.60 7.93 3.84
C VAL A 603 0.09 8.19 3.70
N ARG A 604 -0.34 9.00 2.75
CA ARG A 604 -1.77 9.22 2.48
C ARG A 604 -2.46 7.89 2.12
N GLY A 605 -3.39 7.45 2.97
CA GLY A 605 -4.03 6.13 2.95
C GLY A 605 -3.70 5.28 4.17
N ILE A 606 -2.86 5.79 5.09
CA ILE A 606 -2.61 5.21 6.42
C ILE A 606 -3.02 6.24 7.48
N HIS A 607 -3.70 5.79 8.53
CA HIS A 607 -4.02 6.65 9.66
C HIS A 607 -2.77 6.87 10.52
N VAL A 608 -2.58 8.09 11.05
CA VAL A 608 -1.42 8.45 11.89
C VAL A 608 -1.90 8.92 13.24
N LEU A 609 -1.64 8.12 14.27
CA LEU A 609 -2.14 8.29 15.63
C LEU A 609 -0.98 8.57 16.58
N VAL A 610 -1.13 9.59 17.42
CA VAL A 610 -0.06 10.14 18.25
C VAL A 610 -0.53 10.28 19.72
N PRO A 611 -0.71 9.15 20.43
CA PRO A 611 -1.19 9.16 21.80
C PRO A 611 -0.23 9.91 22.73
N ARG A 612 -0.78 10.66 23.70
CA ARG A 612 0.01 11.39 24.71
C ARG A 612 0.45 10.53 25.88
N ASN A 613 -0.19 9.38 26.09
CA ASN A 613 0.11 8.43 27.19
C ASN A 613 -0.26 7.00 26.78
N MET A 614 0.02 6.03 27.63
CA MET A 614 -0.15 4.62 27.30
C MET A 614 -1.60 4.14 27.41
N THR A 615 -2.41 4.74 28.26
CA THR A 615 -3.87 4.48 28.28
C THR A 615 -4.51 4.88 26.94
N GLN A 616 -4.15 6.04 26.40
CA GLN A 616 -4.66 6.47 25.08
C GLN A 616 -4.15 5.58 23.94
N ALA A 617 -2.87 5.15 24.00
CA ALA A 617 -2.31 4.20 23.04
C ALA A 617 -3.04 2.86 23.06
N ALA A 618 -3.29 2.29 24.23
CA ALA A 618 -4.06 1.06 24.41
C ALA A 618 -5.48 1.19 23.84
N GLY A 619 -6.14 2.33 24.07
CA GLY A 619 -7.44 2.63 23.48
C GLY A 619 -7.43 2.69 21.95
N PHE A 620 -6.35 3.19 21.33
CA PHE A 620 -6.18 3.16 19.87
C PHE A 620 -6.02 1.75 19.32
N TYR A 621 -5.23 0.89 19.96
CA TYR A 621 -5.13 -0.52 19.53
C TYR A 621 -6.49 -1.21 19.57
N ASN A 622 -7.27 -1.00 20.63
CA ASN A 622 -8.62 -1.57 20.75
C ASN A 622 -9.56 -1.04 19.65
N SER A 623 -9.49 0.25 19.30
CA SER A 623 -10.28 0.85 18.21
C SER A 623 -9.89 0.28 16.86
N LEU A 624 -8.58 0.18 16.57
CA LEU A 624 -8.06 -0.28 15.29
C LEU A 624 -8.38 -1.75 15.02
N LEU A 625 -8.44 -2.60 16.05
CA LEU A 625 -8.77 -4.02 15.88
C LEU A 625 -10.24 -4.26 15.50
N GLU A 626 -11.12 -3.28 15.64
CA GLU A 626 -12.50 -3.33 15.16
C GLU A 626 -12.67 -2.80 13.73
N CYS A 627 -11.63 -2.16 13.17
CA CYS A 627 -11.63 -1.53 11.85
C CYS A 627 -10.77 -2.32 10.85
N ASP A 628 -10.96 -2.06 9.56
CA ASP A 628 -10.27 -2.78 8.47
C ASP A 628 -9.24 -1.91 7.74
N GLU A 629 -8.70 -0.89 8.40
CA GLU A 629 -7.78 0.08 7.81
C GLU A 629 -6.40 0.05 8.45
N PRO A 630 -5.34 0.36 7.70
CA PRO A 630 -3.99 0.43 8.24
C PRO A 630 -3.78 1.69 9.06
N ALA A 631 -2.99 1.57 10.13
CA ALA A 631 -2.63 2.71 10.97
C ALA A 631 -1.19 2.63 11.48
N LEU A 632 -0.59 3.81 11.67
CA LEU A 632 0.66 4.01 12.39
C LEU A 632 0.33 4.58 13.78
N VAL A 633 0.73 3.88 14.83
CA VAL A 633 0.63 4.34 16.22
C VAL A 633 2.02 4.70 16.71
N ILE A 634 2.21 5.97 17.06
CA ILE A 634 3.49 6.50 17.55
C ILE A 634 3.39 6.72 19.06
N GLU A 635 3.82 5.73 19.82
CA GLU A 635 3.79 5.77 21.29
C GLU A 635 4.79 6.80 21.85
N CYS A 636 4.42 7.51 22.90
CA CYS A 636 5.31 8.42 23.61
C CYS A 636 6.46 7.66 24.26
N LEU A 637 7.69 7.82 23.80
CA LEU A 637 8.84 7.08 24.29
C LEU A 637 9.04 7.23 25.80
N ASN A 638 8.91 8.43 26.36
CA ASN A 638 9.00 8.65 27.80
C ASN A 638 7.74 8.17 28.58
N GLY A 639 6.62 7.88 27.88
CA GLY A 639 5.36 7.46 28.46
C GLY A 639 5.40 6.13 29.18
N TYR A 640 6.28 5.24 28.78
CA TYR A 640 6.37 3.89 29.35
C TYR A 640 6.64 3.84 30.86
N ARG A 641 7.36 4.82 31.38
CA ARG A 641 7.71 4.94 32.80
C ARG A 641 6.95 6.04 33.54
N LEU A 642 6.09 6.78 32.84
CA LEU A 642 5.18 7.71 33.50
C LEU A 642 4.11 6.95 34.25
N LYS A 643 3.70 7.53 35.37
CA LYS A 643 2.65 6.96 36.21
C LYS A 643 1.28 7.38 35.67
N GLU A 644 0.42 6.39 35.52
CA GLU A 644 -0.97 6.55 35.10
C GLU A 644 -1.88 5.76 36.05
N LYS A 645 -3.19 6.05 36.02
CA LYS A 645 -4.18 5.21 36.71
C LYS A 645 -4.39 3.92 35.94
N MET A 646 -4.42 2.79 36.64
CA MET A 646 -4.63 1.49 36.03
C MET A 646 -6.10 1.28 35.63
N PRO A 647 -6.44 1.11 34.36
CA PRO A 647 -7.80 0.75 33.94
C PRO A 647 -8.15 -0.69 34.32
N SER A 648 -9.44 -0.96 34.48
CA SER A 648 -9.94 -2.33 34.80
C SER A 648 -10.58 -3.02 33.59
N ASN A 649 -10.95 -2.29 32.53
CA ASN A 649 -11.62 -2.81 31.34
C ASN A 649 -10.67 -2.93 30.11
N TYR A 650 -9.54 -3.61 30.31
CA TYR A 650 -8.56 -3.87 29.23
C TYR A 650 -9.20 -4.60 28.04
N GLY A 651 -8.78 -4.22 26.81
CA GLY A 651 -9.31 -4.73 25.56
C GLY A 651 -10.71 -4.22 25.19
N GLU A 652 -11.30 -3.32 26.00
CA GLU A 652 -12.66 -2.79 25.80
C GLU A 652 -12.70 -1.28 25.63
N PHE A 653 -11.92 -0.50 26.42
CA PHE A 653 -11.90 0.95 26.27
C PHE A 653 -11.26 1.36 24.94
N LYS A 654 -11.79 2.44 24.33
CA LYS A 654 -11.43 2.86 22.97
C LYS A 654 -11.22 4.36 22.89
N THR A 655 -10.14 4.74 22.27
CA THR A 655 -9.87 6.14 21.88
C THR A 655 -10.44 6.36 20.48
N PRO A 656 -11.32 7.36 20.29
CA PRO A 656 -11.88 7.66 18.97
C PRO A 656 -10.80 8.23 18.03
N ILE A 657 -10.84 7.84 16.76
CA ILE A 657 -9.86 8.25 15.74
C ILE A 657 -10.39 9.47 15.00
N GLY A 658 -9.54 10.47 14.80
CA GLY A 658 -9.89 11.72 14.13
C GLY A 658 -10.63 12.74 15.01
N VAL A 659 -10.78 12.46 16.29
CA VAL A 659 -11.44 13.35 17.24
C VAL A 659 -10.40 13.94 18.19
N ILE A 660 -10.47 15.23 18.43
CA ILE A 660 -9.58 15.92 19.39
C ILE A 660 -10.05 15.71 20.85
N GLU A 661 -9.18 15.98 21.80
CA GLU A 661 -9.54 16.08 23.21
C GLU A 661 -9.16 17.44 23.79
N THR A 662 -10.12 18.15 24.40
CA THR A 662 -9.83 19.38 25.14
C THR A 662 -9.39 19.00 26.55
N LEU A 663 -8.10 19.16 26.84
CA LEU A 663 -7.49 18.84 28.14
C LEU A 663 -7.74 19.89 29.20
N LYS A 664 -7.87 21.13 28.81
CA LYS A 664 -8.20 22.26 29.66
C LYS A 664 -9.00 23.29 28.83
N THR A 665 -10.11 23.71 29.35
CA THR A 665 -10.86 24.84 28.79
C THR A 665 -10.21 26.16 29.19
N GLY A 666 -10.27 27.15 28.31
CA GLY A 666 -9.70 28.48 28.53
C GLY A 666 -10.32 29.53 27.61
N ASN A 667 -10.03 30.80 27.80
CA ASN A 667 -10.68 31.89 27.11
C ASN A 667 -9.73 32.85 26.36
N ASP A 668 -8.42 32.82 26.62
CA ASP A 668 -7.50 33.81 26.08
C ASP A 668 -6.76 33.36 24.82
N ILE A 669 -6.35 32.09 24.75
CA ILE A 669 -5.58 31.52 23.64
C ILE A 669 -5.82 30.03 23.51
N THR A 670 -5.88 29.51 22.28
CA THR A 670 -5.93 28.08 21.96
C THR A 670 -4.52 27.58 21.69
N LEU A 671 -4.09 26.58 22.48
CA LEU A 671 -2.83 25.84 22.33
C LEU A 671 -3.13 24.48 21.74
N VAL A 672 -2.58 24.19 20.55
CA VAL A 672 -2.78 22.92 19.84
C VAL A 672 -1.47 22.15 19.80
N SER A 673 -1.49 20.89 20.24
CA SER A 673 -0.31 20.02 20.19
C SER A 673 -0.73 18.53 20.16
N TYR A 674 0.23 17.63 20.21
CA TYR A 674 0.04 16.19 20.22
C TYR A 674 1.18 15.45 20.95
N GLY A 675 0.95 14.18 21.29
CA GLY A 675 1.96 13.29 21.83
C GLY A 675 2.60 13.80 23.12
N SER A 676 3.88 13.54 23.31
CA SER A 676 4.61 13.90 24.53
C SER A 676 4.76 15.42 24.78
N THR A 677 4.62 16.24 23.74
CA THR A 677 4.74 17.70 23.86
C THR A 677 3.63 18.29 24.74
N LEU A 678 2.47 17.64 24.80
CA LEU A 678 1.34 18.10 25.62
C LEU A 678 1.65 18.26 27.10
N ARG A 679 2.59 17.49 27.66
CA ARG A 679 2.99 17.66 29.06
C ARG A 679 3.65 19.01 29.29
N LEU A 680 4.48 19.45 28.36
CA LEU A 680 5.11 20.77 28.44
C LEU A 680 4.10 21.90 28.24
N VAL A 681 3.14 21.69 27.32
CA VAL A 681 2.02 22.63 27.12
C VAL A 681 1.19 22.76 28.41
N GLN A 682 0.89 21.67 29.09
CA GLN A 682 0.15 21.68 30.36
C GLN A 682 0.94 22.37 31.48
N GLN A 683 2.28 22.13 31.54
CA GLN A 683 3.15 22.82 32.51
C GLN A 683 3.15 24.33 32.24
N ALA A 684 3.43 24.74 31.02
CA ALA A 684 3.44 26.16 30.64
C ALA A 684 2.07 26.84 30.89
N ALA A 685 0.97 26.16 30.57
CA ALA A 685 -0.38 26.69 30.82
C ALA A 685 -0.69 26.89 32.32
N LYS A 686 -0.12 26.03 33.18
CA LYS A 686 -0.23 26.20 34.63
C LYS A 686 0.49 27.47 35.07
N GLU A 687 1.73 27.67 34.63
CA GLU A 687 2.53 28.86 34.94
C GLU A 687 1.91 30.14 34.36
N LEU A 688 1.35 30.07 33.14
CA LEU A 688 0.62 31.17 32.51
C LEU A 688 -0.65 31.56 33.31
N SER A 689 -1.31 30.60 33.94
CA SER A 689 -2.46 30.91 34.79
C SER A 689 -2.10 31.71 36.03
N GLU A 690 -0.86 31.63 36.53
CA GLU A 690 -0.35 32.41 37.66
C GLU A 690 -0.18 33.91 37.32
N VAL A 691 -0.04 34.21 36.01
CA VAL A 691 0.02 35.59 35.50
C VAL A 691 -1.29 36.03 34.83
N GLY A 692 -2.38 35.28 35.04
CA GLY A 692 -3.73 35.62 34.61
C GLY A 692 -4.06 35.32 33.13
N ILE A 693 -3.30 34.45 32.49
CA ILE A 693 -3.58 33.99 31.10
C ILE A 693 -4.28 32.61 31.15
N ASP A 694 -5.49 32.55 30.61
CA ASP A 694 -6.35 31.35 30.60
C ASP A 694 -6.29 30.60 29.27
N CYS A 695 -5.35 29.64 29.17
CA CYS A 695 -5.14 28.84 27.97
C CYS A 695 -6.17 27.72 27.81
N GLU A 696 -6.70 27.54 26.61
CA GLU A 696 -7.38 26.30 26.18
C GLU A 696 -6.35 25.34 25.55
N ILE A 697 -6.33 24.09 26.01
CA ILE A 697 -5.36 23.09 25.55
C ILE A 697 -6.09 22.00 24.77
N ILE A 698 -5.67 21.79 23.54
CA ILE A 698 -6.21 20.79 22.63
C ILE A 698 -5.14 19.74 22.29
N ASP A 699 -5.48 18.48 22.56
CA ASP A 699 -4.76 17.28 22.13
C ASP A 699 -5.35 16.80 20.79
N LEU A 700 -4.54 16.80 19.73
CA LEU A 700 -4.97 16.33 18.40
C LEU A 700 -5.25 14.84 18.36
N GLN A 701 -4.59 14.03 19.16
CA GLN A 701 -4.68 12.56 19.21
C GLN A 701 -4.33 11.85 17.90
N SER A 702 -4.71 12.43 16.76
CA SER A 702 -4.40 11.93 15.41
C SER A 702 -4.08 13.07 14.45
N LEU A 703 -3.15 12.81 13.52
CA LEU A 703 -2.80 13.73 12.44
C LEU A 703 -3.50 13.36 11.13
N LEU A 704 -3.72 12.05 10.91
CA LEU A 704 -4.51 11.51 9.82
C LEU A 704 -5.46 10.44 10.40
N PRO A 705 -6.78 10.66 10.40
CA PRO A 705 -7.52 11.87 10.01
C PRO A 705 -7.36 13.01 11.01
N PHE A 706 -7.61 14.24 10.56
CA PHE A 706 -7.46 15.45 11.36
C PHE A 706 -8.82 16.03 11.75
N ASP A 707 -9.09 16.20 13.04
CA ASP A 707 -10.25 16.91 13.63
C ASP A 707 -11.53 16.89 12.77
N ILE A 708 -12.12 15.69 12.62
CA ILE A 708 -13.26 15.47 11.73
C ILE A 708 -14.52 16.26 12.11
N ASN A 709 -14.61 16.68 13.37
CA ASN A 709 -15.72 17.48 13.90
C ASN A 709 -15.51 18.98 13.79
N GLN A 710 -14.33 19.42 13.34
CA GLN A 710 -13.91 20.82 13.31
C GLN A 710 -14.06 21.50 14.69
N ASP A 711 -13.64 20.80 15.76
CA ASP A 711 -13.77 21.30 17.13
C ASP A 711 -12.71 22.38 17.47
N ILE A 712 -11.57 22.39 16.74
CA ILE A 712 -10.51 23.38 16.94
C ILE A 712 -11.00 24.79 16.56
N VAL A 713 -11.74 24.93 15.46
CA VAL A 713 -12.26 26.24 15.06
C VAL A 713 -13.26 26.78 16.09
N LYS A 714 -14.02 25.90 16.76
CA LYS A 714 -14.94 26.31 17.84
C LYS A 714 -14.18 26.88 19.05
N SER A 715 -13.01 26.31 19.35
CA SER A 715 -12.11 26.89 20.36
C SER A 715 -11.61 28.27 19.95
N ILE A 716 -11.15 28.43 18.71
CA ILE A 716 -10.61 29.68 18.19
C ILE A 716 -11.70 30.78 18.12
N GLN A 717 -12.95 30.42 17.82
CA GLN A 717 -14.10 31.35 17.88
C GLN A 717 -14.26 32.01 19.25
N LYS A 718 -13.85 31.31 20.32
CA LYS A 718 -13.91 31.80 21.70
C LYS A 718 -12.65 32.58 22.09
N THR A 719 -11.48 32.05 21.76
CA THR A 719 -10.19 32.55 22.25
C THR A 719 -9.56 33.61 21.32
N ASN A 720 -9.92 33.60 20.04
CA ASN A 720 -9.42 34.48 18.96
C ASN A 720 -7.91 34.43 18.71
N ARG A 721 -7.16 33.50 19.36
CA ARG A 721 -5.70 33.33 19.22
C ARG A 721 -5.33 31.88 19.11
N LEU A 722 -4.29 31.58 18.31
CA LEU A 722 -3.82 30.25 18.03
C LEU A 722 -2.29 30.15 18.12
N LEU A 723 -1.81 29.19 18.92
CA LEU A 723 -0.43 28.72 18.89
C LEU A 723 -0.40 27.20 18.68
N VAL A 724 0.30 26.74 17.63
CA VAL A 724 0.58 25.32 17.37
C VAL A 724 1.99 25.00 17.89
N ILE A 725 2.09 24.03 18.79
CA ILE A 725 3.35 23.59 19.40
C ILE A 725 3.71 22.20 18.85
N ASP A 726 4.92 22.06 18.32
CA ASP A 726 5.36 20.88 17.58
C ASP A 726 6.84 20.55 17.84
N GLU A 727 7.17 19.29 17.98
CA GLU A 727 8.58 18.83 18.11
C GLU A 727 9.28 18.61 16.77
N ASP A 728 8.55 18.69 15.64
CA ASP A 728 9.14 18.63 14.31
C ASP A 728 9.87 19.93 13.98
N VAL A 729 10.72 19.90 12.97
CA VAL A 729 11.43 21.07 12.47
C VAL A 729 10.46 22.11 11.88
N PRO A 730 10.87 23.38 11.72
CA PRO A 730 10.03 24.39 11.09
C PRO A 730 9.54 23.94 9.70
N GLY A 731 8.25 24.05 9.45
CA GLY A 731 7.64 23.55 8.20
C GLY A 731 7.28 22.05 8.21
N GLY A 732 7.45 21.37 9.34
CA GLY A 732 7.04 19.99 9.53
C GLY A 732 5.54 19.81 9.76
N ALA A 733 5.14 19.02 10.78
CA ALA A 733 3.73 18.78 11.07
C ALA A 733 2.94 20.04 11.39
N SER A 734 3.57 21.03 12.03
CA SER A 734 2.95 22.32 12.34
C SER A 734 2.43 23.06 11.10
N ALA A 735 3.09 22.95 9.94
CA ALA A 735 2.62 23.53 8.69
C ALA A 735 1.33 22.87 8.21
N PHE A 736 1.25 21.53 8.27
CA PHE A 736 0.04 20.76 7.95
C PHE A 736 -1.10 21.15 8.92
N ILE A 737 -0.85 21.14 10.22
CA ILE A 737 -1.83 21.46 11.26
C ILE A 737 -2.39 22.86 11.03
N LEU A 738 -1.51 23.85 10.81
CA LEU A 738 -1.91 25.22 10.58
C LEU A 738 -2.76 25.38 9.32
N GLN A 739 -2.39 24.69 8.22
CA GLN A 739 -3.18 24.69 6.98
C GLN A 739 -4.58 24.09 7.20
N GLN A 740 -4.67 22.97 7.93
CA GLN A 740 -5.97 22.37 8.24
C GLN A 740 -6.87 23.33 9.03
N ILE A 741 -6.32 24.00 10.02
CA ILE A 741 -7.08 24.93 10.88
C ILE A 741 -7.46 26.20 10.10
N ILE A 742 -6.50 26.84 9.45
CA ILE A 742 -6.70 28.17 8.85
C ILE A 742 -7.48 28.09 7.55
N GLU A 743 -7.16 27.11 6.66
CA GLU A 743 -7.75 27.03 5.31
C GLU A 743 -8.92 26.06 5.24
N GLN A 744 -8.83 24.87 5.87
CA GLN A 744 -9.87 23.86 5.72
C GLN A 744 -11.04 24.08 6.70
N GLN A 745 -10.75 24.63 7.90
CA GLN A 745 -11.77 24.94 8.90
C GLN A 745 -12.16 26.43 8.91
N ASP A 746 -11.62 27.26 7.99
CA ASP A 746 -11.88 28.71 7.87
C ASP A 746 -11.63 29.51 9.16
N ALA A 747 -10.68 29.07 10.01
CA ALA A 747 -10.41 29.70 11.30
C ALA A 747 -9.84 31.11 11.19
N TYR A 748 -9.29 31.51 10.04
CA TYR A 748 -8.74 32.84 9.80
C TYR A 748 -9.74 33.98 10.16
N ALA A 749 -11.02 33.79 9.86
CA ALA A 749 -12.06 34.79 10.09
C ALA A 749 -12.29 35.12 11.57
N TYR A 750 -11.80 34.29 12.49
CA TYR A 750 -12.02 34.44 13.94
C TYR A 750 -10.77 34.89 14.71
N LEU A 751 -9.63 35.08 14.04
CA LEU A 751 -8.37 35.49 14.67
C LEU A 751 -8.30 36.98 14.79
N ASP A 752 -7.88 37.49 15.98
CA ASP A 752 -7.57 38.90 16.26
C ASP A 752 -6.05 39.14 16.28
N SER A 753 -5.25 38.10 16.23
CA SER A 753 -3.78 38.17 16.13
C SER A 753 -3.23 37.17 15.13
N LYS A 754 -1.96 37.34 14.74
CA LYS A 754 -1.28 36.41 13.84
C LYS A 754 -1.20 35.01 14.47
N PRO A 755 -1.73 33.96 13.82
CA PRO A 755 -1.51 32.59 14.28
C PRO A 755 -0.02 32.25 14.21
N GLN A 756 0.49 31.55 15.22
CA GLN A 756 1.92 31.26 15.32
C GLN A 756 2.19 29.78 15.53
N THR A 757 3.43 29.39 15.23
CA THR A 757 3.95 28.05 15.51
C THR A 757 5.17 28.17 16.41
N LEU A 758 5.31 27.22 17.34
CA LEU A 758 6.53 27.02 18.12
C LEU A 758 7.03 25.59 17.80
N THR A 759 8.21 25.50 17.19
CA THR A 759 8.75 24.24 16.65
C THR A 759 10.14 23.95 17.22
N ALA A 760 10.65 22.74 17.00
CA ALA A 760 12.07 22.46 17.18
C ALA A 760 12.94 23.37 16.29
N LYS A 761 14.22 23.44 16.58
CA LYS A 761 15.20 24.10 15.71
C LYS A 761 15.41 23.27 14.43
N ALA A 762 15.91 23.90 13.35
CA ALA A 762 16.10 23.27 12.05
C ALA A 762 17.28 22.26 12.01
N HIS A 763 17.49 21.53 13.11
CA HIS A 763 18.49 20.48 13.24
C HIS A 763 18.02 19.43 14.25
N ARG A 764 18.58 18.22 14.18
CA ARG A 764 18.31 17.19 15.18
C ARG A 764 18.96 17.55 16.52
N PRO A 765 18.34 17.23 17.66
CA PRO A 765 18.88 17.52 18.97
C PRO A 765 20.27 16.93 19.19
N ALA A 766 21.14 17.69 19.85
CA ALA A 766 22.45 17.20 20.28
C ALA A 766 22.31 16.22 21.43
N TYR A 767 23.26 15.29 21.57
CA TYR A 767 23.32 14.32 22.68
C TYR A 767 23.76 14.93 24.01
N GLY A 768 24.36 16.14 24.00
CA GLY A 768 24.79 16.81 25.24
C GLY A 768 23.64 16.95 26.23
N THR A 769 23.95 17.07 27.52
CA THR A 769 23.01 17.03 28.65
C THR A 769 21.75 17.92 28.47
N ASP A 770 21.94 19.08 27.87
CA ASP A 770 20.85 20.04 27.62
C ASP A 770 20.44 20.11 26.14
N GLY A 771 20.82 19.10 25.36
CA GLY A 771 20.62 19.08 23.90
C GLY A 771 19.15 19.21 23.51
N ASP A 772 18.26 18.52 24.18
CA ASP A 772 16.81 18.61 23.96
C ASP A 772 16.26 19.98 24.32
N TYR A 773 16.66 20.55 25.47
CA TYR A 773 16.19 21.84 25.95
C TYR A 773 16.50 22.97 24.94
N PHE A 774 17.69 23.00 24.37
CA PHE A 774 18.10 24.00 23.38
C PHE A 774 17.64 23.72 21.96
N SER A 775 17.12 22.50 21.68
CA SER A 775 16.76 22.07 20.32
C SER A 775 15.27 21.92 20.10
N LYS A 776 14.49 21.63 21.14
CA LYS A 776 13.04 21.41 21.10
C LYS A 776 12.31 22.42 21.99
N PRO A 777 10.99 22.66 21.77
CA PRO A 777 10.22 23.53 22.65
C PRO A 777 10.29 23.07 24.12
N SER A 778 10.61 23.96 25.00
CA SER A 778 10.54 23.82 26.46
C SER A 778 9.25 24.43 27.02
N ALA A 779 8.95 24.20 28.30
CA ALA A 779 7.83 24.87 28.96
C ALA A 779 8.01 26.38 28.98
N GLU A 780 9.26 26.84 29.18
CA GLU A 780 9.65 28.26 29.20
C GLU A 780 9.46 28.89 27.82
N ASP A 781 9.89 28.21 26.73
CA ASP A 781 9.67 28.71 25.36
C ASP A 781 8.18 28.89 25.06
N ILE A 782 7.34 27.91 25.53
CA ILE A 782 5.88 27.99 25.37
C ILE A 782 5.32 29.17 26.17
N PHE A 783 5.73 29.30 27.41
CA PHE A 783 5.31 30.41 28.29
C PHE A 783 5.64 31.77 27.65
N GLU A 784 6.89 31.98 27.28
CA GLU A 784 7.37 33.24 26.71
C GLU A 784 6.63 33.54 25.39
N LYS A 785 6.43 32.55 24.55
CA LYS A 785 5.73 32.72 23.27
C LYS A 785 4.27 33.11 23.45
N VAL A 786 3.56 32.46 24.38
CA VAL A 786 2.17 32.83 24.70
C VAL A 786 2.12 34.21 25.31
N TYR A 787 3.02 34.51 26.25
CA TYR A 787 3.07 35.79 26.90
C TYR A 787 3.31 36.95 25.90
N ASP A 788 4.20 36.77 24.93
CA ASP A 788 4.46 37.75 23.85
C ASP A 788 3.21 37.99 22.99
N MET A 789 2.44 36.96 22.70
CA MET A 789 1.17 37.06 21.95
C MET A 789 0.12 37.81 22.77
N MET A 790 0.10 37.65 24.09
CA MET A 790 -0.80 38.39 24.99
C MET A 790 -0.33 39.82 25.18
N HIS A 791 0.99 40.07 25.23
CA HIS A 791 1.57 41.41 25.23
C HIS A 791 1.15 42.20 23.97
N GLU A 792 1.25 41.62 22.78
CA GLU A 792 0.79 42.23 21.54
C GLU A 792 -0.68 42.66 21.63
N SER A 793 -1.51 41.83 22.24
CA SER A 793 -2.94 42.05 22.38
C SER A 793 -3.27 43.13 23.43
N ASN A 794 -2.58 43.12 24.58
CA ASN A 794 -2.81 44.06 25.67
C ASN A 794 -1.51 44.40 26.44
N PRO A 795 -0.66 45.33 25.90
CA PRO A 795 0.61 45.71 26.53
C PRO A 795 0.50 46.30 27.92
N ALA A 796 -0.66 46.86 28.26
CA ALA A 796 -0.89 47.45 29.59
C ALA A 796 -1.10 46.39 30.67
N LEU A 797 -1.76 45.27 30.32
CA LEU A 797 -2.03 44.14 31.21
C LEU A 797 -0.83 43.19 31.26
N TYR A 798 -0.18 43.01 30.14
CA TYR A 798 0.96 42.10 29.97
C TYR A 798 2.19 42.91 29.51
N PRO A 799 2.96 43.53 30.42
CA PRO A 799 4.17 44.26 30.07
C PRO A 799 5.21 43.34 29.43
N SER A 800 6.12 43.91 28.58
CA SER A 800 7.20 43.10 27.97
C SER A 800 8.05 42.39 29.03
N LEU A 801 8.41 41.14 28.78
CA LEU A 801 9.32 40.38 29.66
C LEU A 801 10.77 40.86 29.51
N TYR A 802 11.18 41.32 28.32
CA TYR A 802 12.53 41.69 27.96
C TYR A 802 12.62 43.11 27.42
#